data_cf4e42569ad68e16dcc1d0080e539d14
#
_entry.id   cf4e42569ad68e16dcc1d0080e539d14
#
_cell.length_a   1.000
_cell.length_b   1.000
_cell.length_c   1.000
_cell.angle_alpha   90.00
_cell.angle_beta   90.00
_cell.angle_gamma   90.00
#
_symmetry.space_group_name_H-M   'P 1'
#
loop_
_entity.id
_entity.type
_entity.pdbx_description
1 polymer ?
#
loop_
_entity_poly.entity_id
_entity_poly.type
_entity_poly.pdbx_seq_one_letter_code
_entity_poly.pdbx_strand_id
1 'polypeptide(L)'
;MCQATVSVTLLGFLLISAIAAPTKKEDVEIYRFHINSTVTSRYAITVITSRVVNQHSESKEINFQVKIPKNAFISKFRMTIDGKTYDGVVKEKEAAQQQYSQAVARGESAGVVSSVGRTLEEFKTSVTVAANGKVTFELTYEELLKRRLGKYELLINAQPMQPVADFKIDVYIHEDPGISFLEVKGGLNTEELANAVTTTRSGKEAWVHFYPTREQQTMCKSCTETGLNGDLIITYDVERVNPNGDWKISNGYVAHWFAPMGIQQIPKNVVFVIDRSGSMHGRKMEQTRLAMQRILGDLASDDNFGLIIFDSHVDVWKQELLQATESNVNLAKSFVRRIEDQGATDINSAVLKGVEMINRHPREGSASILILLTDGAPNSGVSNPERIQANVKEAIGGKFALYCLGFGFDVNFDFLEKMALENGGLARRIYEDSDADLQLQGFYEEVATPLLHDLQLNYEGASNLTQTEFGLYYNGSEIVVAGEITDNSLESFKVEVVAFSKSKKVKYEETVSLRDLPEVPPQHENFTQRLWAYLTVKQLLRKELTLKGEEKEAAKKEALDLSLKYSFVTPLTSMVVTKPQESDTQVAHKPKEGEERGRCHDCLLVSQGRRGGPVGGGFHILAHSPPVFHPAHSPPMSHPGLPGLQAMPVRPGLPGLQAMPVRPAMPVRPGLQRERGISGISDYDYFFQIEPQSADFVTMNPRPTKISQFQMTSLPLPPANSVRFLISSSSQPKPLCYDIPLASKIRLLADPSSQFSMNGELTLYGGKGFKQIAIHYKTNHHLTISTSGINYSDGQNAVNFVWGQEPTKHEADSVSVILRNNEVDVTIGSVRVVFLLHKEDRDVFLWPAIRQQPKHGSLQGILAKTDVQYEKLLGSRIKINNQEESASLSTATDYRLHSAPSVECWLVRLQFALQGELSDFTVSQL
;
A
#
# COMPACT_ATOMS: atom_id res chain seq x y z
N MET A 1 18.90 -12.81 72.28
CA MET A 1 18.10 -11.60 71.91
C MET A 1 18.76 -10.69 70.88
N CYS A 2 20.05 -10.80 70.55
CA CYS A 2 20.69 -9.96 69.53
C CYS A 2 20.59 -10.42 68.09
N GLN A 3 20.16 -11.65 67.83
CA GLN A 3 20.02 -12.13 66.42
C GLN A 3 18.64 -11.87 65.81
N ALA A 4 17.61 -11.62 66.62
CA ALA A 4 16.26 -11.35 66.10
C ALA A 4 16.03 -9.91 65.64
N THR A 5 16.82 -8.94 66.20
CA THR A 5 16.73 -7.52 65.86
C THR A 5 17.47 -7.16 64.55
N VAL A 6 18.48 -7.93 64.13
CA VAL A 6 19.21 -7.69 62.90
C VAL A 6 18.41 -8.17 61.68
N SER A 7 17.64 -9.26 61.82
CA SER A 7 16.80 -9.78 60.74
C SER A 7 15.56 -8.92 60.41
N VAL A 8 14.99 -8.24 61.41
CA VAL A 8 13.83 -7.35 61.22
C VAL A 8 14.26 -6.03 60.57
N THR A 9 15.48 -5.52 60.90
CA THR A 9 16.00 -4.33 60.22
C THR A 9 16.46 -4.59 58.79
N LEU A 10 16.99 -5.77 58.46
CA LEU A 10 17.30 -6.15 57.06
C LEU A 10 16.05 -6.38 56.20
N LEU A 11 14.96 -6.93 56.77
CA LEU A 11 13.68 -7.06 56.05
C LEU A 11 12.99 -5.70 55.85
N GLY A 12 13.16 -4.76 56.80
CA GLY A 12 12.66 -3.38 56.66
C GLY A 12 13.40 -2.59 55.57
N PHE A 13 14.72 -2.81 55.40
CA PHE A 13 15.48 -2.20 54.30
C PHE A 13 15.24 -2.82 52.94
N LEU A 14 14.86 -4.09 52.85
CA LEU A 14 14.47 -4.75 51.59
C LEU A 14 13.06 -4.39 51.12
N LEU A 15 12.15 -3.96 51.99
CA LEU A 15 10.81 -3.50 51.68
C LEU A 15 10.74 -2.01 51.28
N ILE A 16 11.79 -1.23 51.58
CA ILE A 16 11.85 0.20 51.19
C ILE A 16 12.58 0.40 49.86
N SER A 17 13.26 -0.62 49.32
CA SER A 17 13.93 -0.56 48.01
C SER A 17 13.03 -0.84 46.79
N ALA A 18 11.72 -1.05 46.99
CA ALA A 18 10.73 -1.15 45.92
C ALA A 18 9.97 0.17 45.69
N ILE A 19 10.64 1.31 45.94
CA ILE A 19 10.18 2.59 45.38
C ILE A 19 10.61 2.56 43.92
N ALA A 20 9.62 2.42 43.01
CA ALA A 20 9.82 2.50 41.60
C ALA A 20 10.76 3.66 41.26
N ALA A 21 11.84 3.35 40.55
CA ALA A 21 12.69 4.39 39.99
C ALA A 21 11.77 5.30 39.15
N PRO A 22 11.90 6.63 39.24
CA PRO A 22 11.12 7.52 38.41
C PRO A 22 11.41 7.17 36.97
N THR A 23 10.40 6.73 36.25
CA THR A 23 10.46 6.56 34.79
C THR A 23 10.98 7.89 34.25
N LYS A 24 12.12 7.84 33.58
CA LYS A 24 12.72 8.99 32.91
C LYS A 24 11.68 9.55 31.97
N LYS A 25 11.09 10.70 32.31
CA LYS A 25 10.05 11.33 31.48
C LYS A 25 10.75 11.74 30.18
N GLU A 26 10.35 11.20 29.08
CA GLU A 26 10.88 11.57 27.76
C GLU A 26 10.54 13.03 27.51
N ASP A 27 11.52 13.83 27.09
CA ASP A 27 11.36 15.26 26.83
C ASP A 27 10.38 15.52 25.67
N VAL A 28 10.19 14.52 24.79
CA VAL A 28 9.26 14.51 23.65
C VAL A 28 8.41 13.26 23.74
N GLU A 29 7.08 13.44 23.81
CA GLU A 29 6.14 12.34 23.95
C GLU A 29 5.24 12.24 22.72
N ILE A 30 5.20 11.06 22.08
CA ILE A 30 4.18 10.70 21.10
C ILE A 30 3.00 10.13 21.88
N TYR A 31 2.00 10.95 22.16
CA TYR A 31 0.84 10.51 22.94
C TYR A 31 -0.22 9.81 22.10
N ARG A 32 -0.18 9.95 20.76
CA ARG A 32 -1.08 9.25 19.82
C ARG A 32 -0.34 8.86 18.56
N PHE A 33 -0.53 7.60 18.13
CA PHE A 33 -0.06 7.10 16.83
C PHE A 33 -1.11 6.18 16.23
N HIS A 34 -1.79 6.64 15.19
CA HIS A 34 -2.87 5.92 14.56
C HIS A 34 -2.55 5.65 13.10
N ILE A 35 -2.80 4.43 12.65
CA ILE A 35 -2.76 4.04 11.25
C ILE A 35 -4.16 3.57 10.86
N ASN A 36 -4.80 4.28 9.93
CA ASN A 36 -6.11 3.93 9.40
C ASN A 36 -5.96 3.57 7.92
N SER A 37 -6.32 2.35 7.54
CA SER A 37 -6.30 1.91 6.16
C SER A 37 -7.69 1.53 5.70
N THR A 38 -8.12 2.06 4.56
CA THR A 38 -9.37 1.70 3.91
C THR A 38 -9.04 1.07 2.57
N VAL A 39 -9.47 -0.18 2.38
CA VAL A 39 -9.32 -0.91 1.13
C VAL A 39 -10.68 -1.02 0.48
N THR A 40 -10.80 -0.56 -0.76
CA THR A 40 -12.02 -0.70 -1.56
C THR A 40 -11.63 -1.22 -2.93
N SER A 41 -12.18 -2.35 -3.32
CA SER A 41 -11.87 -2.98 -4.62
C SER A 41 -10.34 -3.08 -4.86
N ARG A 42 -9.62 -3.65 -3.89
CA ARG A 42 -8.16 -3.89 -3.90
C ARG A 42 -7.31 -2.60 -3.85
N TYR A 43 -7.92 -1.42 -3.83
CA TYR A 43 -7.19 -0.15 -3.73
C TYR A 43 -7.17 0.32 -2.28
N ALA A 44 -5.99 0.45 -1.72
CA ALA A 44 -5.78 0.84 -0.34
C ALA A 44 -5.39 2.31 -0.22
N ILE A 45 -6.08 3.03 0.67
CA ILE A 45 -5.72 4.37 1.11
C ILE A 45 -5.40 4.28 2.59
N THR A 46 -4.16 4.58 2.95
CA THR A 46 -3.67 4.49 4.33
C THR A 46 -3.26 5.86 4.84
N VAL A 47 -3.78 6.20 6.01
CA VAL A 47 -3.50 7.46 6.72
C VAL A 47 -2.77 7.17 8.02
N ILE A 48 -1.56 7.70 8.18
CA ILE A 48 -0.78 7.61 9.40
C ILE A 48 -0.84 8.96 10.11
N THR A 49 -1.31 8.98 11.34
CA THR A 49 -1.41 10.17 12.18
C THR A 49 -0.55 10.01 13.43
N SER A 50 0.43 10.90 13.63
CA SER A 50 1.24 10.99 14.84
C SER A 50 1.00 12.32 15.54
N ARG A 51 0.67 12.28 16.84
CA ARG A 51 0.51 13.47 17.68
C ARG A 51 1.55 13.49 18.75
N VAL A 52 2.32 14.57 18.76
CA VAL A 52 3.52 14.69 19.60
C VAL A 52 3.45 15.98 20.40
N VAL A 53 3.92 15.92 21.64
CA VAL A 53 4.09 17.07 22.52
C VAL A 53 5.55 17.20 22.94
N ASN A 54 6.08 18.41 22.86
CA ASN A 54 7.36 18.75 23.49
C ASN A 54 7.09 19.14 24.95
N GLN A 55 7.43 18.27 25.89
CA GLN A 55 7.28 18.55 27.35
C GLN A 55 8.47 19.27 27.93
N HIS A 56 9.50 19.54 27.13
CA HIS A 56 10.70 20.25 27.61
C HIS A 56 10.44 21.76 27.74
N SER A 57 11.23 22.43 28.59
CA SER A 57 11.18 23.89 28.77
C SER A 57 11.83 24.68 27.62
N GLU A 58 12.44 24.01 26.67
CA GLU A 58 13.09 24.56 25.48
C GLU A 58 12.52 23.98 24.22
N SER A 59 12.69 24.66 23.07
CA SER A 59 12.33 24.14 21.77
C SER A 59 13.11 22.86 21.45
N LYS A 60 12.43 21.85 20.91
CA LYS A 60 13.01 20.56 20.51
C LYS A 60 12.69 20.24 19.05
N GLU A 61 13.64 19.62 18.37
CA GLU A 61 13.39 19.03 17.07
C GLU A 61 12.64 17.71 17.24
N ILE A 62 11.47 17.60 16.61
CA ILE A 62 10.61 16.42 16.61
C ILE A 62 10.71 15.75 15.25
N ASN A 63 11.09 14.48 15.26
CA ASN A 63 11.16 13.65 14.05
C ASN A 63 9.85 12.90 13.84
N PHE A 64 9.39 12.87 12.60
CA PHE A 64 8.34 11.97 12.12
C PHE A 64 8.97 11.02 11.09
N GLN A 65 8.92 9.72 11.38
CA GLN A 65 9.55 8.69 10.57
C GLN A 65 8.58 7.52 10.44
N VAL A 66 8.26 7.13 9.21
CA VAL A 66 7.36 6.03 8.91
C VAL A 66 7.86 5.26 7.68
N LYS A 67 7.55 3.97 7.64
CA LYS A 67 7.84 3.12 6.50
C LYS A 67 6.57 2.82 5.73
N ILE A 68 6.62 2.93 4.41
CA ILE A 68 5.49 2.71 3.49
C ILE A 68 5.89 1.69 2.42
N PRO A 69 4.94 0.97 1.81
CA PRO A 69 5.23 0.05 0.71
C PRO A 69 5.87 0.75 -0.50
N LYS A 70 6.86 0.14 -1.14
CA LYS A 70 7.55 0.70 -2.34
C LYS A 70 6.61 0.97 -3.52
N ASN A 71 5.55 0.17 -3.67
CA ASN A 71 4.56 0.35 -4.72
C ASN A 71 3.55 1.47 -4.43
N ALA A 72 3.50 2.00 -3.22
CA ALA A 72 2.60 3.07 -2.85
C ALA A 72 3.08 4.44 -3.37
N PHE A 73 2.11 5.35 -3.59
CA PHE A 73 2.37 6.77 -3.79
C PHE A 73 1.91 7.55 -2.57
N ILE A 74 2.77 8.39 -2.01
CA ILE A 74 2.34 9.41 -1.05
C ILE A 74 1.46 10.39 -1.82
N SER A 75 0.24 10.64 -1.31
CA SER A 75 -0.72 11.53 -1.94
C SER A 75 -1.02 12.78 -1.10
N LYS A 76 -0.75 12.74 0.21
CA LYS A 76 -0.95 13.88 1.09
C LYS A 76 -0.02 13.82 2.29
N PHE A 77 0.51 14.96 2.66
CA PHE A 77 1.15 15.16 3.95
C PHE A 77 0.67 16.46 4.57
N ARG A 78 0.35 16.40 5.84
CA ARG A 78 -0.16 17.52 6.61
C ARG A 78 0.57 17.62 7.94
N MET A 79 0.87 18.83 8.35
CA MET A 79 1.46 19.12 9.64
C MET A 79 0.64 20.21 10.32
N THR A 80 0.22 19.97 11.56
CA THR A 80 -0.49 20.97 12.38
C THR A 80 0.36 21.28 13.59
N ILE A 81 0.78 22.54 13.73
CA ILE A 81 1.59 23.04 14.84
C ILE A 81 0.74 24.08 15.59
N ASP A 82 0.52 23.86 16.89
CA ASP A 82 -0.25 24.75 17.76
C ASP A 82 -1.59 25.22 17.15
N GLY A 83 -2.28 24.25 16.52
CA GLY A 83 -3.60 24.48 15.87
C GLY A 83 -3.55 25.05 14.46
N LYS A 84 -2.39 25.44 13.94
CA LYS A 84 -2.25 25.94 12.57
C LYS A 84 -1.78 24.81 11.63
N THR A 85 -2.55 24.60 10.57
CA THR A 85 -2.33 23.50 9.61
C THR A 85 -1.53 23.95 8.40
N TYR A 86 -0.60 23.11 7.98
CA TYR A 86 0.28 23.24 6.82
C TYR A 86 0.14 21.99 5.95
N ASP A 87 -0.40 22.16 4.76
CA ASP A 87 -0.53 21.09 3.78
C ASP A 87 0.70 21.04 2.87
N GLY A 88 1.18 19.83 2.62
CA GLY A 88 2.22 19.56 1.63
C GLY A 88 1.68 19.77 0.21
N VAL A 89 2.49 20.34 -0.65
CA VAL A 89 2.19 20.56 -2.06
C VAL A 89 3.13 19.72 -2.91
N VAL A 90 2.58 18.91 -3.79
CA VAL A 90 3.37 18.12 -4.75
C VAL A 90 3.83 19.03 -5.88
N LYS A 91 5.13 19.03 -6.17
CA LYS A 91 5.79 19.81 -7.22
C LYS A 91 6.71 18.91 -8.04
N GLU A 92 7.06 19.35 -9.23
CA GLU A 92 8.12 18.76 -10.01
C GLU A 92 9.42 18.64 -9.20
N LYS A 93 10.13 17.51 -9.34
CA LYS A 93 11.31 17.19 -8.53
C LYS A 93 12.40 18.25 -8.62
N GLU A 94 12.66 18.77 -9.80
CA GLU A 94 13.69 19.79 -10.04
C GLU A 94 13.33 21.13 -9.38
N ALA A 95 12.09 21.58 -9.53
CA ALA A 95 11.59 22.79 -8.86
C ALA A 95 11.59 22.64 -7.32
N ALA A 96 11.24 21.47 -6.82
CA ALA A 96 11.30 21.15 -5.41
C ALA A 96 12.75 21.12 -4.90
N GLN A 97 13.70 20.56 -5.69
CA GLN A 97 15.12 20.50 -5.36
C GLN A 97 15.76 21.89 -5.27
N GLN A 98 15.37 22.80 -6.13
CA GLN A 98 15.84 24.19 -6.04
C GLN A 98 15.40 24.87 -4.74
N GLN A 99 14.13 24.66 -4.34
CA GLN A 99 13.63 25.16 -3.05
C GLN A 99 14.35 24.49 -1.87
N TYR A 100 14.60 23.18 -1.95
CA TYR A 100 15.36 22.43 -0.96
C TYR A 100 16.78 22.96 -0.80
N SER A 101 17.51 23.16 -1.93
CA SER A 101 18.88 23.67 -1.88
C SER A 101 18.95 25.08 -1.27
N GLN A 102 17.94 25.90 -1.53
CA GLN A 102 17.83 27.24 -0.91
C GLN A 102 17.53 27.13 0.59
N ALA A 103 16.70 26.16 1.02
CA ALA A 103 16.38 25.93 2.41
C ALA A 103 17.59 25.40 3.20
N VAL A 104 18.29 24.38 2.66
CA VAL A 104 19.51 23.81 3.24
C VAL A 104 20.62 24.86 3.35
N ALA A 105 20.78 25.72 2.33
CA ALA A 105 21.75 26.82 2.39
C ALA A 105 21.47 27.83 3.53
N ARG A 106 20.23 27.86 4.03
CA ARG A 106 19.81 28.65 5.19
C ARG A 106 19.86 27.89 6.52
N GLY A 107 20.31 26.62 6.54
CA GLY A 107 20.42 25.78 7.73
C GLY A 107 19.10 25.12 8.18
N GLU A 108 18.16 24.91 7.25
CA GLU A 108 16.81 24.39 7.54
C GLU A 108 16.76 22.85 7.42
N SER A 109 15.87 22.22 8.20
CA SER A 109 15.65 20.77 8.18
C SER A 109 14.82 20.35 6.96
N ALA A 110 15.17 19.21 6.36
CA ALA A 110 14.51 18.71 5.17
C ALA A 110 13.94 17.31 5.35
N GLY A 111 12.76 17.04 4.79
CA GLY A 111 12.20 15.71 4.70
C GLY A 111 12.86 14.89 3.58
N VAL A 112 13.06 13.59 3.82
CA VAL A 112 13.68 12.66 2.85
C VAL A 112 12.84 11.38 2.80
N VAL A 113 12.64 10.84 1.59
CA VAL A 113 12.20 9.45 1.38
C VAL A 113 13.44 8.65 0.96
N SER A 114 13.70 7.53 1.63
CA SER A 114 14.80 6.63 1.31
C SER A 114 14.31 5.20 1.23
N SER A 115 14.92 4.39 0.37
CA SER A 115 14.62 2.95 0.29
C SER A 115 15.15 2.23 1.54
N VAL A 116 14.31 1.41 2.16
CA VAL A 116 14.67 0.65 3.37
C VAL A 116 14.25 -0.81 3.19
N GLY A 117 15.26 -1.68 3.08
CA GLY A 117 15.02 -3.09 2.85
C GLY A 117 14.35 -3.36 1.48
N ARG A 118 13.69 -4.51 1.36
CA ARG A 118 13.19 -5.03 0.07
C ARG A 118 11.77 -4.55 -0.30
N THR A 119 10.92 -4.24 0.66
CA THR A 119 9.50 -3.97 0.43
C THR A 119 9.04 -2.58 0.84
N LEU A 120 9.85 -1.86 1.61
CA LEU A 120 9.47 -0.60 2.22
C LEU A 120 10.38 0.56 1.79
N GLU A 121 9.81 1.76 1.80
CA GLU A 121 10.49 3.05 1.72
C GLU A 121 10.26 3.79 3.03
N GLU A 122 11.24 4.53 3.48
CA GLU A 122 11.15 5.33 4.70
C GLU A 122 10.88 6.79 4.36
N PHE A 123 9.78 7.31 4.86
CA PHE A 123 9.49 8.74 4.88
C PHE A 123 9.95 9.32 6.20
N LYS A 124 10.82 10.32 6.16
CA LYS A 124 11.33 11.00 7.34
C LYS A 124 11.26 12.51 7.17
N THR A 125 10.77 13.18 8.20
CA THR A 125 10.74 14.65 8.28
C THR A 125 10.93 15.09 9.74
N SER A 126 11.35 16.33 9.96
CA SER A 126 11.49 16.87 11.30
C SER A 126 10.96 18.30 11.40
N VAL A 127 10.60 18.70 12.60
CA VAL A 127 10.13 20.06 12.87
C VAL A 127 10.56 20.51 14.27
N THR A 128 11.02 21.75 14.37
CA THR A 128 11.28 22.37 15.69
C THR A 128 9.96 22.83 16.29
N VAL A 129 9.64 22.32 17.48
CA VAL A 129 8.44 22.66 18.26
C VAL A 129 8.83 23.41 19.52
N ALA A 130 8.17 24.51 19.80
CA ALA A 130 8.39 25.34 20.99
C ALA A 130 8.21 24.54 22.29
N ALA A 131 8.72 25.07 23.38
CA ALA A 131 8.50 24.52 24.73
C ALA A 131 6.99 24.33 25.00
N ASN A 132 6.60 23.16 25.46
CA ASN A 132 5.20 22.76 25.70
C ASN A 132 4.30 22.81 24.46
N GLY A 133 4.85 22.99 23.26
CA GLY A 133 4.13 23.01 21.99
C GLY A 133 3.72 21.61 21.53
N LYS A 134 2.71 21.56 20.64
CA LYS A 134 2.17 20.31 20.10
C LYS A 134 2.27 20.30 18.57
N VAL A 135 2.55 19.13 18.01
CA VAL A 135 2.52 18.92 16.56
C VAL A 135 1.74 17.66 16.21
N THR A 136 0.95 17.75 15.15
CA THR A 136 0.31 16.58 14.53
C THR A 136 0.86 16.40 13.13
N PHE A 137 1.35 15.21 12.82
CA PHE A 137 1.72 14.79 11.48
C PHE A 137 0.64 13.86 10.94
N GLU A 138 0.27 14.04 9.68
CA GLU A 138 -0.67 13.18 8.96
C GLU A 138 -0.09 12.90 7.57
N LEU A 139 0.20 11.64 7.28
CA LEU A 139 0.68 11.15 5.98
C LEU A 139 -0.37 10.24 5.37
N THR A 140 -0.72 10.48 4.11
CA THR A 140 -1.58 9.58 3.33
C THR A 140 -0.80 8.98 2.18
N TYR A 141 -0.91 7.69 2.00
CA TYR A 141 -0.39 6.98 0.83
C TYR A 141 -1.44 6.04 0.24
N GLU A 142 -1.27 5.73 -1.04
CA GLU A 142 -2.24 4.95 -1.81
C GLU A 142 -1.53 3.88 -2.63
N GLU A 143 -2.13 2.69 -2.71
CA GLU A 143 -1.60 1.57 -3.49
C GLU A 143 -2.70 0.67 -4.02
N LEU A 144 -2.48 0.06 -5.18
CA LEU A 144 -3.26 -1.07 -5.66
C LEU A 144 -2.64 -2.36 -5.14
N LEU A 145 -3.41 -3.12 -4.36
CA LEU A 145 -3.00 -4.44 -3.89
C LEU A 145 -3.03 -5.42 -5.06
N LYS A 146 -1.91 -6.10 -5.28
CA LYS A 146 -1.75 -7.06 -6.37
C LYS A 146 -2.06 -8.47 -5.89
N ARG A 147 -2.83 -9.20 -6.70
CA ARG A 147 -3.08 -10.61 -6.43
C ARG A 147 -1.89 -11.46 -6.83
N ARG A 148 -1.30 -12.15 -5.86
CA ARG A 148 -0.17 -13.06 -6.04
C ARG A 148 -0.48 -14.41 -5.40
N LEU A 149 -0.29 -15.50 -6.13
CA LEU A 149 -0.56 -16.85 -5.63
C LEU A 149 -1.94 -16.98 -4.99
N GLY A 150 -2.94 -16.29 -5.57
CA GLY A 150 -4.33 -16.31 -5.10
C GLY A 150 -4.62 -15.44 -3.90
N LYS A 151 -3.77 -14.46 -3.54
CA LYS A 151 -3.94 -13.60 -2.36
C LYS A 151 -3.56 -12.17 -2.65
N TYR A 152 -4.29 -11.23 -2.02
CA TYR A 152 -3.87 -9.85 -1.88
C TYR A 152 -3.16 -9.69 -0.53
N GLU A 153 -2.19 -8.80 -0.49
CA GLU A 153 -1.43 -8.52 0.72
C GLU A 153 -1.39 -7.01 0.99
N LEU A 154 -1.88 -6.62 2.15
CA LEU A 154 -1.74 -5.27 2.69
C LEU A 154 -0.68 -5.30 3.78
N LEU A 155 0.43 -4.61 3.54
CA LEU A 155 1.56 -4.51 4.46
C LEU A 155 1.54 -3.17 5.19
N ILE A 156 1.38 -3.19 6.49
CA ILE A 156 1.43 -2.01 7.35
C ILE A 156 2.62 -2.14 8.31
N ASN A 157 3.61 -1.25 8.19
CA ASN A 157 4.70 -1.18 9.15
C ASN A 157 4.37 -0.19 10.27
N ALA A 158 4.66 -0.57 11.51
CA ALA A 158 4.51 0.30 12.66
C ALA A 158 5.80 0.37 13.47
N GLN A 159 6.38 1.57 13.53
CA GLN A 159 7.58 1.88 14.28
C GLN A 159 7.48 3.30 14.86
N PRO A 160 6.73 3.49 15.95
CA PRO A 160 6.51 4.83 16.53
C PRO A 160 7.74 5.40 17.25
N MET A 161 8.82 4.65 17.42
CA MET A 161 10.10 5.00 18.08
C MET A 161 10.03 5.19 19.60
N GLN A 162 8.86 5.02 20.21
CA GLN A 162 8.64 4.97 21.65
C GLN A 162 7.31 4.27 21.95
N PRO A 163 7.08 3.77 23.17
CA PRO A 163 5.76 3.28 23.59
C PRO A 163 4.73 4.41 23.63
N VAL A 164 3.63 4.27 22.92
CA VAL A 164 2.59 5.29 22.73
C VAL A 164 1.37 5.00 23.60
N ALA A 165 0.84 6.02 24.27
CA ALA A 165 -0.33 5.86 25.13
C ALA A 165 -1.62 5.51 24.35
N ASP A 166 -1.82 6.12 23.18
CA ASP A 166 -2.97 5.88 22.29
C ASP A 166 -2.44 5.39 20.93
N PHE A 167 -2.07 4.10 20.89
CA PHE A 167 -1.61 3.43 19.68
C PHE A 167 -2.73 2.58 19.08
N LYS A 168 -2.96 2.70 17.76
CA LYS A 168 -3.86 1.80 17.06
C LYS A 168 -3.58 1.67 15.56
N ILE A 169 -3.89 0.50 15.03
CA ILE A 169 -4.04 0.27 13.60
C ILE A 169 -5.48 -0.17 13.36
N ASP A 170 -6.19 0.54 12.50
CA ASP A 170 -7.53 0.22 12.05
C ASP A 170 -7.52 -0.04 10.55
N VAL A 171 -7.96 -1.22 10.13
CA VAL A 171 -8.10 -1.56 8.72
C VAL A 171 -9.53 -1.94 8.42
N TYR A 172 -10.10 -1.28 7.44
CA TYR A 172 -11.41 -1.59 6.88
C TYR A 172 -11.25 -2.05 5.43
N ILE A 173 -11.81 -3.18 5.08
CA ILE A 173 -11.79 -3.75 3.73
C ILE A 173 -13.22 -3.92 3.27
N HIS A 174 -13.52 -3.37 2.09
CA HIS A 174 -14.80 -3.56 1.39
C HIS A 174 -14.55 -4.09 -0.02
N GLU A 175 -15.12 -5.27 -0.31
CA GLU A 175 -15.00 -5.93 -1.60
C GLU A 175 -16.38 -6.35 -2.12
N ASP A 176 -16.80 -5.79 -3.24
CA ASP A 176 -18.13 -6.06 -3.81
C ASP A 176 -18.38 -7.55 -4.13
N PRO A 177 -17.38 -8.30 -4.61
CA PRO A 177 -17.58 -9.74 -4.82
C PRO A 177 -17.77 -10.54 -3.54
N GLY A 178 -17.34 -9.99 -2.40
CA GLY A 178 -17.25 -10.68 -1.13
C GLY A 178 -15.84 -11.14 -0.81
N ILE A 179 -15.53 -11.29 0.48
CA ILE A 179 -14.21 -11.70 0.98
C ILE A 179 -14.24 -13.20 1.25
N SER A 180 -13.47 -13.99 0.50
CA SER A 180 -13.43 -15.46 0.61
C SER A 180 -12.65 -15.93 1.83
N PHE A 181 -11.51 -15.31 2.12
CA PHE A 181 -10.74 -15.54 3.34
C PHE A 181 -10.03 -14.25 3.80
N LEU A 182 -9.60 -14.25 5.06
CA LEU A 182 -8.82 -13.18 5.67
C LEU A 182 -7.89 -13.79 6.72
N GLU A 183 -6.63 -13.43 6.69
CA GLU A 183 -5.60 -13.87 7.62
C GLU A 183 -4.70 -12.71 7.99
N VAL A 184 -4.34 -12.58 9.26
CA VAL A 184 -3.43 -11.55 9.77
C VAL A 184 -2.15 -12.21 10.25
N LYS A 185 -1.01 -11.71 9.76
CA LYS A 185 0.35 -12.20 10.03
C LYS A 185 1.30 -11.05 10.37
N GLY A 186 2.56 -11.38 10.54
CA GLY A 186 3.66 -10.42 10.69
C GLY A 186 4.19 -10.31 12.11
N GLY A 187 5.23 -9.51 12.27
CA GLY A 187 5.92 -9.32 13.55
C GLY A 187 5.08 -8.66 14.65
N LEU A 188 3.95 -8.05 14.27
CA LEU A 188 2.97 -7.49 15.21
C LEU A 188 1.84 -8.47 15.57
N ASN A 189 1.81 -9.67 15.00
CA ASN A 189 0.86 -10.73 15.36
C ASN A 189 1.59 -11.94 15.97
N THR A 190 2.32 -11.71 17.05
CA THR A 190 2.99 -12.74 17.85
C THR A 190 2.09 -13.24 18.98
N GLU A 191 2.46 -14.34 19.65
CA GLU A 191 1.68 -14.87 20.77
C GLU A 191 1.49 -13.82 21.89
N GLU A 192 2.50 -12.98 22.13
CA GLU A 192 2.46 -11.93 23.15
C GLU A 192 1.50 -10.78 22.76
N LEU A 193 1.28 -10.56 21.46
CA LEU A 193 0.41 -9.52 20.93
C LEU A 193 -0.92 -10.05 20.39
N ALA A 194 -1.16 -11.36 20.41
CA ALA A 194 -2.35 -11.99 19.83
C ALA A 194 -3.67 -11.41 20.37
N ASN A 195 -3.70 -11.03 21.64
CA ASN A 195 -4.90 -10.41 22.26
C ASN A 195 -5.09 -8.94 21.85
N ALA A 196 -4.10 -8.30 21.23
CA ALA A 196 -4.19 -6.94 20.73
C ALA A 196 -4.79 -6.88 19.32
N VAL A 197 -4.79 -8.01 18.59
CA VAL A 197 -5.37 -8.12 17.25
C VAL A 197 -6.80 -8.67 17.36
N THR A 198 -7.75 -7.95 16.77
CA THR A 198 -9.13 -8.44 16.59
C THR A 198 -9.51 -8.35 15.13
N THR A 199 -10.16 -9.39 14.64
CA THR A 199 -10.57 -9.49 13.24
C THR A 199 -12.06 -9.83 13.16
N THR A 200 -12.79 -9.07 12.34
CA THR A 200 -14.20 -9.34 12.04
C THR A 200 -14.38 -9.37 10.54
N ARG A 201 -15.09 -10.37 10.03
CA ARG A 201 -15.42 -10.49 8.61
C ARG A 201 -16.90 -10.80 8.46
N SER A 202 -17.58 -10.09 7.56
CA SER A 202 -19.00 -10.29 7.26
C SER A 202 -19.24 -10.04 5.77
N GLY A 203 -19.36 -11.11 5.00
CA GLY A 203 -19.64 -11.04 3.56
C GLY A 203 -18.63 -10.18 2.79
N LYS A 204 -19.04 -8.97 2.45
CA LYS A 204 -18.24 -8.02 1.66
C LYS A 204 -17.29 -7.17 2.50
N GLU A 205 -17.37 -7.22 3.80
CA GLU A 205 -16.66 -6.33 4.71
C GLU A 205 -15.76 -7.09 5.68
N ALA A 206 -14.61 -6.49 5.98
CA ALA A 206 -13.75 -6.97 7.05
C ALA A 206 -13.12 -5.81 7.81
N TRP A 207 -12.90 -6.03 9.09
CA TRP A 207 -12.19 -5.12 9.98
C TRP A 207 -11.04 -5.85 10.67
N VAL A 208 -9.90 -5.22 10.69
CA VAL A 208 -8.76 -5.65 11.49
C VAL A 208 -8.35 -4.51 12.39
N HIS A 209 -8.36 -4.75 13.69
CA HIS A 209 -7.96 -3.78 14.69
C HIS A 209 -6.77 -4.31 15.45
N PHE A 210 -5.75 -3.49 15.64
CA PHE A 210 -4.59 -3.79 16.46
C PHE A 210 -4.39 -2.67 17.49
N TYR A 211 -4.72 -2.96 18.77
CA TYR A 211 -4.71 -2.01 19.87
C TYR A 211 -3.90 -2.56 21.06
N PRO A 212 -2.57 -2.57 20.97
CA PRO A 212 -1.72 -3.04 22.05
C PRO A 212 -1.71 -2.05 23.22
N THR A 213 -1.67 -2.56 24.44
CA THR A 213 -1.40 -1.75 25.62
C THR A 213 0.03 -1.22 25.57
N ARG A 214 0.35 -0.24 26.44
CA ARG A 214 1.71 0.33 26.51
C ARG A 214 2.75 -0.74 26.90
N GLU A 215 2.39 -1.66 27.79
CA GLU A 215 3.22 -2.79 28.21
C GLU A 215 3.46 -3.76 27.05
N GLN A 216 2.41 -4.11 26.32
CA GLN A 216 2.53 -4.99 25.16
C GLN A 216 3.44 -4.42 24.08
N GLN A 217 3.52 -3.09 23.93
CA GLN A 217 4.39 -2.44 22.95
C GLN A 217 5.90 -2.65 23.22
N THR A 218 6.28 -3.16 24.38
CA THR A 218 7.68 -3.46 24.73
C THR A 218 7.96 -4.95 24.90
N MET A 219 6.94 -5.81 24.80
CA MET A 219 7.06 -7.25 25.11
C MET A 219 7.32 -8.12 23.88
N CYS A 220 7.06 -7.65 22.66
CA CYS A 220 7.22 -8.48 21.47
C CYS A 220 8.69 -8.72 21.11
N LYS A 221 9.00 -9.84 20.41
CA LYS A 221 10.38 -10.21 20.06
C LYS A 221 11.10 -9.18 19.17
N SER A 222 10.35 -8.42 18.37
CA SER A 222 10.86 -7.31 17.56
C SER A 222 10.79 -5.95 18.27
N CYS A 223 10.18 -5.90 19.46
CA CYS A 223 10.11 -4.71 20.28
C CYS A 223 11.45 -4.47 20.99
N THR A 224 11.79 -3.20 21.13
CA THR A 224 12.97 -2.73 21.85
C THR A 224 12.52 -1.80 22.96
N GLU A 225 13.47 -1.20 23.71
CA GLU A 225 13.16 -0.10 24.62
C GLU A 225 12.46 1.08 23.92
N THR A 226 12.57 1.16 22.59
CA THR A 226 11.90 2.16 21.74
C THR A 226 10.48 1.76 21.32
N GLY A 227 9.91 0.67 21.86
CA GLY A 227 8.54 0.22 21.60
C GLY A 227 8.39 -0.65 20.36
N LEU A 228 7.20 -0.62 19.76
CA LEU A 228 6.85 -1.44 18.60
C LEU A 228 7.77 -1.20 17.40
N ASN A 229 8.21 -2.28 16.78
CA ASN A 229 8.92 -2.26 15.50
C ASN A 229 8.58 -3.55 14.74
N GLY A 230 7.65 -3.47 13.79
CA GLY A 230 7.24 -4.64 13.05
C GLY A 230 6.17 -4.36 12.01
N ASP A 231 5.82 -5.42 11.28
CA ASP A 231 4.83 -5.39 10.22
C ASP A 231 3.54 -6.10 10.67
N LEU A 232 2.41 -5.51 10.34
CA LEU A 232 1.10 -6.16 10.30
C LEU A 232 0.78 -6.47 8.85
N ILE A 233 0.70 -7.75 8.52
CA ILE A 233 0.44 -8.23 7.17
C ILE A 233 -0.96 -8.83 7.14
N ILE A 234 -1.83 -8.21 6.35
CA ILE A 234 -3.21 -8.66 6.15
C ILE A 234 -3.30 -9.27 4.78
N THR A 235 -3.53 -10.59 4.74
CA THR A 235 -3.73 -11.33 3.49
C THR A 235 -5.19 -11.71 3.35
N TYR A 236 -5.75 -11.48 2.16
CA TYR A 236 -7.14 -11.85 1.86
C TYR A 236 -7.30 -12.22 0.38
N ASP A 237 -8.42 -12.82 0.01
CA ASP A 237 -8.86 -12.96 -1.37
C ASP A 237 -10.37 -12.72 -1.46
N VAL A 238 -10.87 -12.49 -2.68
CA VAL A 238 -12.28 -12.23 -2.94
C VAL A 238 -12.95 -13.43 -3.59
N GLU A 239 -14.28 -13.48 -3.50
CA GLU A 239 -15.07 -14.45 -4.23
C GLU A 239 -15.08 -14.12 -5.73
N ARG A 240 -14.99 -15.12 -6.59
CA ARG A 240 -14.99 -14.98 -8.04
C ARG A 240 -16.08 -15.81 -8.67
N VAL A 241 -17.27 -15.24 -8.73
CA VAL A 241 -18.46 -15.89 -9.29
C VAL A 241 -18.53 -15.65 -10.79
N ASN A 242 -18.16 -14.44 -11.25
CA ASN A 242 -18.18 -14.05 -12.66
C ASN A 242 -16.85 -14.40 -13.35
N PRO A 243 -16.85 -15.31 -14.36
CA PRO A 243 -15.64 -15.65 -15.11
C PRO A 243 -15.12 -14.51 -15.99
N ASN A 244 -15.97 -13.50 -16.29
CA ASN A 244 -15.58 -12.31 -17.03
C ASN A 244 -14.94 -11.24 -16.16
N GLY A 245 -14.94 -11.43 -14.83
CA GLY A 245 -14.33 -10.51 -13.85
C GLY A 245 -15.32 -9.55 -13.19
N ASP A 246 -14.77 -8.62 -12.43
CA ASP A 246 -15.51 -7.61 -11.66
C ASP A 246 -15.39 -6.24 -12.31
N TRP A 247 -16.40 -5.38 -12.12
CA TRP A 247 -16.49 -4.05 -12.71
C TRP A 247 -16.75 -2.98 -11.68
N LYS A 248 -16.16 -1.81 -11.89
CA LYS A 248 -16.47 -0.59 -11.15
C LYS A 248 -16.56 0.56 -12.12
N ILE A 249 -17.63 1.31 -12.07
CA ILE A 249 -17.83 2.50 -12.90
C ILE A 249 -18.23 3.66 -12.02
N SER A 250 -17.54 4.78 -12.17
CA SER A 250 -17.78 5.99 -11.37
C SER A 250 -17.20 7.20 -12.07
N ASN A 251 -17.93 8.31 -12.08
CA ASN A 251 -17.50 9.61 -12.61
C ASN A 251 -16.90 9.56 -14.03
N GLY A 252 -17.46 8.74 -14.90
CA GLY A 252 -16.98 8.61 -16.28
C GLY A 252 -15.73 7.76 -16.44
N TYR A 253 -15.34 7.00 -15.41
CA TYR A 253 -14.23 6.05 -15.46
C TYR A 253 -14.73 4.63 -15.22
N VAL A 254 -14.04 3.68 -15.84
CA VAL A 254 -14.28 2.24 -15.69
C VAL A 254 -13.03 1.56 -15.18
N ALA A 255 -13.20 0.57 -14.32
CA ALA A 255 -12.16 -0.38 -13.94
C ALA A 255 -12.69 -1.81 -14.02
N HIS A 256 -11.87 -2.71 -14.53
CA HIS A 256 -12.15 -4.12 -14.74
C HIS A 256 -11.05 -4.97 -14.07
N TRP A 257 -11.45 -5.91 -13.23
CA TRP A 257 -10.59 -6.90 -12.58
C TRP A 257 -10.85 -8.27 -13.20
N PHE A 258 -9.94 -8.74 -14.04
CA PHE A 258 -10.08 -9.99 -14.76
C PHE A 258 -9.20 -11.08 -14.14
N ALA A 259 -9.82 -12.10 -13.56
CA ALA A 259 -9.14 -13.25 -12.95
C ALA A 259 -9.96 -14.54 -13.11
N PRO A 260 -10.04 -15.09 -14.32
CA PRO A 260 -10.86 -16.25 -14.62
C PRO A 260 -10.37 -17.50 -13.90
N MET A 261 -11.31 -18.35 -13.46
CA MET A 261 -11.09 -19.56 -12.69
C MET A 261 -11.31 -20.81 -13.52
N GLY A 262 -10.77 -21.95 -13.05
CA GLY A 262 -11.04 -23.27 -13.68
C GLY A 262 -10.32 -23.53 -15.00
N ILE A 263 -9.31 -22.74 -15.35
CA ILE A 263 -8.53 -22.89 -16.58
C ILE A 263 -7.42 -23.94 -16.37
N GLN A 264 -7.23 -24.78 -17.38
CA GLN A 264 -6.15 -25.78 -17.34
C GLN A 264 -4.78 -25.12 -17.50
N GLN A 265 -3.83 -25.55 -16.74
CA GLN A 265 -2.43 -25.13 -16.85
C GLN A 265 -1.86 -25.42 -18.25
N ILE A 266 -1.09 -24.47 -18.75
CA ILE A 266 -0.30 -24.61 -19.99
C ILE A 266 1.07 -25.17 -19.63
N PRO A 267 1.53 -26.27 -20.26
CA PRO A 267 2.90 -26.74 -20.07
C PRO A 267 3.91 -25.67 -20.49
N LYS A 268 5.02 -25.59 -19.82
CA LYS A 268 6.04 -24.58 -20.15
C LYS A 268 7.36 -25.20 -20.62
N ASN A 269 8.10 -24.41 -21.40
CA ASN A 269 9.50 -24.60 -21.71
C ASN A 269 10.27 -23.53 -20.94
N VAL A 270 11.01 -23.90 -19.90
CA VAL A 270 11.74 -22.94 -19.09
C VAL A 270 13.25 -23.15 -19.20
N VAL A 271 13.99 -22.07 -19.51
CA VAL A 271 15.45 -22.10 -19.50
C VAL A 271 15.96 -21.19 -18.38
N PHE A 272 16.74 -21.76 -17.49
CA PHE A 272 17.45 -21.03 -16.44
C PHE A 272 18.86 -20.72 -16.89
N VAL A 273 19.23 -19.45 -16.90
CA VAL A 273 20.56 -18.92 -17.21
C VAL A 273 21.15 -18.39 -15.91
N ILE A 274 22.12 -19.09 -15.38
CA ILE A 274 22.63 -18.89 -14.02
C ILE A 274 24.05 -18.36 -14.10
N ASP A 275 24.27 -17.19 -13.60
CA ASP A 275 25.56 -16.58 -13.38
C ASP A 275 26.36 -17.37 -12.33
N ARG A 276 27.59 -17.71 -12.68
CA ARG A 276 28.58 -18.28 -11.74
C ARG A 276 29.86 -17.46 -11.72
N SER A 277 29.82 -16.19 -12.14
CA SER A 277 31.00 -15.33 -12.09
C SER A 277 31.54 -15.18 -10.66
N GLY A 278 32.77 -14.67 -10.54
CA GLY A 278 33.45 -14.57 -9.25
C GLY A 278 32.71 -13.66 -8.22
N SER A 279 31.87 -12.76 -8.65
CA SER A 279 31.01 -11.93 -7.78
C SER A 279 29.92 -12.74 -7.07
N MET A 280 29.52 -13.89 -7.63
CA MET A 280 28.55 -14.81 -7.00
C MET A 280 29.16 -15.63 -5.84
N HIS A 281 30.43 -15.41 -5.47
CA HIS A 281 31.14 -16.17 -4.45
C HIS A 281 30.39 -16.22 -3.09
N GLY A 282 30.49 -17.37 -2.44
CA GLY A 282 29.99 -17.58 -1.07
C GLY A 282 28.49 -17.76 -0.97
N ARG A 283 27.84 -16.90 -0.16
CA ARG A 283 26.39 -17.02 0.14
C ARG A 283 25.47 -16.92 -1.08
N LYS A 284 25.76 -16.04 -2.03
CA LYS A 284 24.97 -15.88 -3.24
C LYS A 284 24.89 -17.20 -4.03
N MET A 285 26.02 -17.85 -4.26
CA MET A 285 26.06 -19.12 -4.96
C MET A 285 25.40 -20.25 -4.16
N GLU A 286 25.57 -20.28 -2.84
CA GLU A 286 24.90 -21.25 -1.97
C GLU A 286 23.38 -21.12 -2.01
N GLN A 287 22.86 -19.90 -1.86
CA GLN A 287 21.44 -19.58 -1.93
C GLN A 287 20.85 -19.86 -3.31
N THR A 288 21.60 -19.58 -4.39
CA THR A 288 21.22 -19.94 -5.77
C THR A 288 21.09 -21.44 -5.93
N ARG A 289 22.06 -22.23 -5.42
CA ARG A 289 21.99 -23.70 -5.46
C ARG A 289 20.78 -24.24 -4.68
N LEU A 290 20.48 -23.69 -3.50
CA LEU A 290 19.33 -24.10 -2.69
C LEU A 290 18.01 -23.78 -3.39
N ALA A 291 17.85 -22.55 -3.89
CA ALA A 291 16.67 -22.14 -4.63
C ALA A 291 16.44 -23.00 -5.88
N MET A 292 17.46 -23.17 -6.70
CA MET A 292 17.36 -23.98 -7.92
C MET A 292 16.98 -25.43 -7.64
N GLN A 293 17.44 -26.02 -6.52
CA GLN A 293 17.02 -27.37 -6.15
C GLN A 293 15.54 -27.47 -5.82
N ARG A 294 14.97 -26.43 -5.20
CA ARG A 294 13.52 -26.33 -4.92
C ARG A 294 12.76 -26.11 -6.22
N ILE A 295 13.13 -25.09 -6.99
CA ILE A 295 12.50 -24.73 -8.27
C ILE A 295 12.45 -25.92 -9.24
N LEU A 296 13.53 -26.67 -9.34
CA LEU A 296 13.56 -27.89 -10.15
C LEU A 296 12.63 -28.99 -9.60
N GLY A 297 12.34 -28.98 -8.29
CA GLY A 297 11.37 -29.88 -7.67
C GLY A 297 9.91 -29.50 -7.96
N ASP A 298 9.65 -28.22 -8.26
CA ASP A 298 8.32 -27.66 -8.49
C ASP A 298 7.91 -27.68 -9.98
N LEU A 299 8.79 -28.19 -10.86
CA LEU A 299 8.46 -28.36 -12.27
C LEU A 299 7.40 -29.46 -12.45
N ALA A 300 6.37 -29.18 -13.23
CA ALA A 300 5.37 -30.18 -13.58
C ALA A 300 5.94 -31.22 -14.54
N SER A 301 5.48 -32.46 -14.45
CA SER A 301 6.00 -33.58 -15.24
C SER A 301 5.85 -33.41 -16.76
N ASP A 302 4.96 -32.54 -17.21
CA ASP A 302 4.75 -32.19 -18.61
C ASP A 302 5.51 -30.90 -19.03
N ASP A 303 6.25 -30.27 -18.13
CA ASP A 303 7.15 -29.16 -18.46
C ASP A 303 8.44 -29.68 -19.13
N ASN A 304 9.04 -28.81 -19.95
CA ASN A 304 10.40 -29.01 -20.43
C ASN A 304 11.33 -27.94 -19.85
N PHE A 305 12.56 -28.30 -19.53
CA PHE A 305 13.51 -27.36 -18.95
C PHE A 305 14.94 -27.51 -19.46
N GLY A 306 15.70 -26.42 -19.36
CA GLY A 306 17.12 -26.38 -19.67
C GLY A 306 17.90 -25.59 -18.62
N LEU A 307 19.18 -25.91 -18.44
CA LEU A 307 20.07 -25.19 -17.54
C LEU A 307 21.29 -24.72 -18.33
N ILE A 308 21.63 -23.47 -18.20
CA ILE A 308 22.82 -22.81 -18.69
C ILE A 308 23.51 -22.18 -17.49
N ILE A 309 24.79 -22.42 -17.34
CA ILE A 309 25.63 -21.70 -16.38
C ILE A 309 26.66 -20.90 -17.15
N PHE A 310 27.02 -19.73 -16.68
CA PHE A 310 27.96 -18.88 -17.39
C PHE A 310 28.86 -18.06 -16.46
N ASP A 311 30.05 -17.84 -16.99
CA ASP A 311 31.05 -16.89 -16.51
C ASP A 311 31.62 -16.12 -17.74
N SER A 312 32.88 -16.17 -18.00
CA SER A 312 33.49 -15.77 -19.29
C SER A 312 33.21 -16.78 -20.42
N HIS A 313 32.64 -17.91 -20.11
CA HIS A 313 32.22 -18.97 -21.03
C HIS A 313 30.80 -19.40 -20.71
N VAL A 314 30.12 -19.99 -21.68
CA VAL A 314 28.74 -20.48 -21.53
C VAL A 314 28.73 -22.02 -21.56
N ASP A 315 28.37 -22.64 -20.47
CA ASP A 315 28.25 -24.07 -20.32
C ASP A 315 26.80 -24.51 -20.29
N VAL A 316 26.39 -25.39 -21.17
CA VAL A 316 25.03 -25.92 -21.28
C VAL A 316 24.97 -27.30 -20.65
N TRP A 317 24.09 -27.49 -19.66
CA TRP A 317 23.91 -28.78 -19.00
C TRP A 317 23.54 -29.91 -19.99
N LYS A 318 22.57 -29.65 -20.87
CA LYS A 318 22.14 -30.50 -21.98
C LYS A 318 21.83 -29.65 -23.18
N GLN A 319 22.16 -30.13 -24.39
CA GLN A 319 21.96 -29.36 -25.63
C GLN A 319 20.48 -29.16 -25.99
N GLU A 320 19.60 -29.99 -25.43
CA GLU A 320 18.15 -29.98 -25.68
C GLU A 320 17.39 -29.71 -24.39
N LEU A 321 16.18 -29.20 -24.51
CA LEU A 321 15.23 -29.10 -23.41
C LEU A 321 14.79 -30.51 -23.02
N LEU A 322 14.90 -30.87 -21.77
CA LEU A 322 14.48 -32.17 -21.24
C LEU A 322 13.13 -32.03 -20.53
N GLN A 323 12.27 -33.02 -20.72
CA GLN A 323 11.03 -33.14 -19.95
C GLN A 323 11.37 -33.29 -18.46
N ALA A 324 10.58 -32.67 -17.59
CA ALA A 324 10.77 -32.64 -16.14
C ALA A 324 10.32 -33.97 -15.48
N THR A 325 10.84 -35.09 -16.00
CA THR A 325 10.68 -36.40 -15.35
C THR A 325 11.50 -36.43 -14.06
N GLU A 326 11.10 -37.26 -13.09
CA GLU A 326 11.81 -37.39 -11.83
C GLU A 326 13.32 -37.71 -12.03
N SER A 327 13.66 -38.55 -13.01
CA SER A 327 15.04 -38.86 -13.35
C SER A 327 15.82 -37.66 -13.84
N ASN A 328 15.25 -36.88 -14.77
CA ASN A 328 15.89 -35.67 -15.30
C ASN A 328 16.02 -34.57 -14.25
N VAL A 329 15.01 -34.40 -13.41
CA VAL A 329 15.03 -33.44 -12.29
C VAL A 329 16.13 -33.81 -11.30
N ASN A 330 16.27 -35.10 -10.93
CA ASN A 330 17.32 -35.56 -10.02
C ASN A 330 18.74 -35.40 -10.60
N LEU A 331 18.92 -35.61 -11.90
CA LEU A 331 20.16 -35.33 -12.60
C LEU A 331 20.48 -33.83 -12.61
N ALA A 332 19.49 -32.97 -12.86
CA ALA A 332 19.63 -31.52 -12.84
C ALA A 332 19.99 -31.00 -11.43
N LYS A 333 19.29 -31.49 -10.39
CA LYS A 333 19.61 -31.16 -8.98
C LYS A 333 21.05 -31.56 -8.63
N SER A 334 21.51 -32.69 -9.13
CA SER A 334 22.89 -33.14 -8.93
C SER A 334 23.93 -32.29 -9.69
N PHE A 335 23.56 -31.74 -10.83
CA PHE A 335 24.37 -30.76 -11.56
C PHE A 335 24.43 -29.41 -10.81
N VAL A 336 23.31 -28.89 -10.40
CA VAL A 336 23.20 -27.61 -9.66
C VAL A 336 24.02 -27.59 -8.38
N ARG A 337 24.05 -28.71 -7.62
CA ARG A 337 24.86 -28.81 -6.40
C ARG A 337 26.35 -28.60 -6.62
N ARG A 338 26.85 -28.84 -7.85
CA ARG A 338 28.25 -28.76 -8.21
C ARG A 338 28.65 -27.50 -8.96
N ILE A 339 27.74 -26.53 -9.08
CA ILE A 339 28.06 -25.22 -9.63
C ILE A 339 29.00 -24.51 -8.66
N GLU A 340 30.18 -24.13 -9.15
CA GLU A 340 31.17 -23.35 -8.42
C GLU A 340 31.38 -22.02 -9.13
N ASP A 341 31.64 -20.97 -8.36
CA ASP A 341 31.83 -19.62 -8.86
C ASP A 341 33.24 -19.47 -9.44
N GLN A 342 33.35 -18.81 -10.61
CA GLN A 342 34.63 -18.51 -11.27
C GLN A 342 34.44 -17.51 -12.42
N GLY A 343 35.54 -16.88 -12.83
CA GLY A 343 35.60 -16.11 -14.07
C GLY A 343 34.91 -14.74 -14.05
N ALA A 344 34.67 -14.23 -15.25
CA ALA A 344 34.03 -12.96 -15.51
C ALA A 344 32.56 -13.16 -15.99
N THR A 345 31.84 -12.13 -16.43
CA THR A 345 30.38 -12.14 -16.63
C THR A 345 30.02 -11.85 -18.09
N ASP A 346 29.77 -12.86 -18.94
CA ASP A 346 29.28 -12.71 -20.33
C ASP A 346 27.78 -12.96 -20.44
N ILE A 347 26.98 -11.98 -20.00
CA ILE A 347 25.50 -12.03 -20.05
C ILE A 347 25.00 -12.18 -21.49
N ASN A 348 25.63 -11.47 -22.46
CA ASN A 348 25.17 -11.49 -23.84
C ASN A 348 25.16 -12.91 -24.43
N SER A 349 26.27 -13.59 -24.34
CA SER A 349 26.39 -14.94 -24.92
C SER A 349 25.51 -15.95 -24.21
N ALA A 350 25.37 -15.80 -22.87
CA ALA A 350 24.55 -16.69 -22.05
C ALA A 350 23.06 -16.57 -22.38
N VAL A 351 22.53 -15.34 -22.44
CA VAL A 351 21.12 -15.11 -22.76
C VAL A 351 20.81 -15.53 -24.19
N LEU A 352 21.64 -15.17 -25.16
CA LEU A 352 21.48 -15.59 -26.56
C LEU A 352 21.50 -17.12 -26.71
N LYS A 353 22.31 -17.84 -25.93
CA LYS A 353 22.28 -19.30 -25.88
C LYS A 353 20.99 -19.86 -25.35
N GLY A 354 20.40 -19.21 -24.32
CA GLY A 354 19.08 -19.57 -23.82
C GLY A 354 17.98 -19.35 -24.87
N VAL A 355 18.04 -18.24 -25.58
CA VAL A 355 17.14 -17.95 -26.71
C VAL A 355 17.24 -18.99 -27.82
N GLU A 356 18.48 -19.35 -28.20
CA GLU A 356 18.74 -20.40 -29.19
C GLU A 356 18.13 -21.74 -28.74
N MET A 357 18.29 -22.13 -27.49
CA MET A 357 17.79 -23.38 -26.93
C MET A 357 16.25 -23.42 -26.99
N ILE A 358 15.54 -22.35 -26.62
CA ILE A 358 14.08 -22.27 -26.70
C ILE A 358 13.62 -22.33 -28.17
N ASN A 359 14.26 -21.56 -29.06
CA ASN A 359 13.87 -21.50 -30.48
C ASN A 359 14.08 -22.81 -31.25
N ARG A 360 15.04 -23.66 -30.80
CA ARG A 360 15.27 -24.99 -31.41
C ARG A 360 14.19 -26.01 -31.02
N HIS A 361 13.46 -25.78 -29.93
CA HIS A 361 12.50 -26.73 -29.39
C HIS A 361 11.09 -26.12 -29.25
N PRO A 362 10.50 -25.59 -30.33
CA PRO A 362 9.16 -25.04 -30.27
C PRO A 362 8.17 -26.16 -29.93
N ARG A 363 7.29 -25.90 -28.98
CA ARG A 363 6.24 -26.83 -28.56
C ARG A 363 4.92 -26.11 -28.64
N GLU A 364 4.07 -26.55 -29.54
CA GLU A 364 2.73 -25.97 -29.72
C GLU A 364 1.90 -26.12 -28.43
N GLY A 365 1.18 -25.06 -28.04
CA GLY A 365 0.34 -25.05 -26.85
C GLY A 365 1.12 -25.03 -25.54
N SER A 366 2.41 -24.65 -25.57
CA SER A 366 3.22 -24.40 -24.39
C SER A 366 3.64 -22.94 -24.27
N ALA A 367 3.88 -22.48 -23.03
CA ALA A 367 4.46 -21.18 -22.76
C ALA A 367 5.99 -21.29 -22.62
N SER A 368 6.75 -20.45 -23.32
CA SER A 368 8.22 -20.44 -23.20
C SER A 368 8.66 -19.27 -22.28
N ILE A 369 9.59 -19.54 -21.39
CA ILE A 369 10.07 -18.61 -20.37
C ILE A 369 11.60 -18.73 -20.27
N LEU A 370 12.29 -17.59 -20.31
CA LEU A 370 13.72 -17.49 -20.08
C LEU A 370 13.97 -16.74 -18.76
N ILE A 371 14.71 -17.31 -17.82
CA ILE A 371 15.01 -16.73 -16.51
C ILE A 371 16.52 -16.55 -16.36
N LEU A 372 16.96 -15.30 -16.26
CA LEU A 372 18.35 -14.93 -16.00
C LEU A 372 18.54 -14.65 -14.52
N LEU A 373 19.52 -15.31 -13.88
CA LEU A 373 20.02 -14.98 -12.53
C LEU A 373 21.45 -14.43 -12.67
N THR A 374 21.69 -13.22 -12.16
CA THR A 374 23.04 -12.59 -12.17
C THR A 374 23.17 -11.58 -11.03
N ASP A 375 24.37 -11.36 -10.53
CA ASP A 375 24.70 -10.32 -9.56
C ASP A 375 25.64 -9.26 -10.13
N GLY A 376 26.13 -9.47 -11.34
CA GLY A 376 27.18 -8.68 -11.93
C GLY A 376 26.74 -7.77 -13.08
N ALA A 377 27.58 -6.77 -13.34
CA ALA A 377 27.57 -6.06 -14.60
C ALA A 377 28.31 -6.87 -15.68
N PRO A 378 27.87 -6.82 -16.95
CA PRO A 378 28.55 -7.50 -18.04
C PRO A 378 29.96 -6.94 -18.20
N ASN A 379 30.97 -7.78 -18.01
CA ASN A 379 32.39 -7.40 -18.06
C ASN A 379 33.22 -8.31 -18.95
N SER A 380 32.60 -9.29 -19.64
CA SER A 380 33.21 -10.19 -20.63
C SER A 380 32.34 -10.26 -21.88
N GLY A 381 32.93 -10.60 -23.02
CA GLY A 381 32.23 -10.63 -24.30
C GLY A 381 31.72 -9.26 -24.75
N VAL A 382 30.44 -9.20 -25.10
CA VAL A 382 29.75 -7.91 -25.33
C VAL A 382 29.36 -7.31 -23.96
N SER A 383 30.03 -6.24 -23.54
CA SER A 383 29.87 -5.61 -22.25
C SER A 383 29.05 -4.31 -22.27
N ASN A 384 28.74 -3.76 -23.46
CA ASN A 384 27.87 -2.56 -23.55
C ASN A 384 26.40 -2.93 -23.33
N PRO A 385 25.73 -2.38 -22.30
CA PRO A 385 24.37 -2.72 -21.94
C PRO A 385 23.34 -2.52 -23.05
N GLU A 386 23.38 -1.38 -23.77
CA GLU A 386 22.44 -1.09 -24.85
C GLU A 386 22.58 -2.08 -26.01
N ARG A 387 23.81 -2.52 -26.29
CA ARG A 387 24.06 -3.50 -27.35
C ARG A 387 23.57 -4.87 -26.95
N ILE A 388 23.72 -5.25 -25.68
CA ILE A 388 23.18 -6.51 -25.15
C ILE A 388 21.65 -6.50 -25.26
N GLN A 389 21.01 -5.41 -24.81
CA GLN A 389 19.56 -5.25 -24.90
C GLN A 389 19.05 -5.37 -26.34
N ALA A 390 19.70 -4.71 -27.29
CA ALA A 390 19.35 -4.81 -28.72
C ALA A 390 19.52 -6.24 -29.26
N ASN A 391 20.63 -6.91 -28.97
CA ASN A 391 20.89 -8.28 -29.41
C ASN A 391 19.83 -9.27 -28.85
N VAL A 392 19.50 -9.13 -27.57
CA VAL A 392 18.52 -9.99 -26.90
C VAL A 392 17.11 -9.74 -27.44
N LYS A 393 16.73 -8.47 -27.62
CA LYS A 393 15.44 -8.08 -28.20
C LYS A 393 15.25 -8.65 -29.61
N GLU A 394 16.26 -8.50 -30.45
CA GLU A 394 16.26 -9.05 -31.83
C GLU A 394 16.14 -10.58 -31.81
N ALA A 395 16.90 -11.26 -30.96
CA ALA A 395 16.93 -12.73 -30.88
C ALA A 395 15.61 -13.32 -30.37
N ILE A 396 15.01 -12.73 -29.34
CA ILE A 396 13.71 -13.14 -28.79
C ILE A 396 12.61 -12.82 -29.79
N GLY A 397 12.66 -11.63 -30.44
CA GLY A 397 11.69 -11.20 -31.44
C GLY A 397 10.25 -11.32 -30.96
N GLY A 398 9.99 -11.08 -29.67
CA GLY A 398 8.66 -11.11 -29.04
C GLY A 398 7.98 -12.47 -28.93
N LYS A 399 8.73 -13.52 -29.01
CA LYS A 399 8.16 -14.89 -28.99
C LYS A 399 7.88 -15.42 -27.59
N PHE A 400 8.61 -14.93 -26.59
CA PHE A 400 8.48 -15.38 -25.20
C PHE A 400 9.08 -14.35 -24.22
N ALA A 401 8.74 -14.48 -22.94
CA ALA A 401 9.14 -13.57 -21.89
C ALA A 401 10.55 -13.87 -21.35
N LEU A 402 11.32 -12.80 -21.07
CA LEU A 402 12.59 -12.83 -20.35
C LEU A 402 12.40 -12.24 -18.96
N TYR A 403 12.65 -13.01 -17.92
CA TYR A 403 12.72 -12.55 -16.54
C TYR A 403 14.15 -12.39 -16.08
N CYS A 404 14.47 -11.29 -15.39
CA CYS A 404 15.81 -11.02 -14.87
C CYS A 404 15.77 -10.92 -13.35
N LEU A 405 16.56 -11.75 -12.68
CA LEU A 405 16.70 -11.77 -11.23
C LEU A 405 18.10 -11.24 -10.87
N GLY A 406 18.14 -10.00 -10.37
CA GLY A 406 19.37 -9.33 -10.00
C GLY A 406 19.72 -9.58 -8.53
N PHE A 407 20.84 -10.21 -8.24
CA PHE A 407 21.27 -10.59 -6.91
C PHE A 407 22.09 -9.48 -6.25
N GLY A 408 21.73 -9.06 -5.05
CA GLY A 408 22.46 -8.08 -4.26
C GLY A 408 22.11 -6.61 -4.56
N PHE A 409 22.86 -5.70 -3.94
CA PHE A 409 22.65 -4.26 -4.07
C PHE A 409 23.49 -3.64 -5.19
N ASP A 410 24.59 -4.27 -5.54
CA ASP A 410 25.62 -3.83 -6.46
C ASP A 410 25.33 -4.18 -7.93
N VAL A 411 24.29 -4.95 -8.20
CA VAL A 411 23.84 -5.30 -9.54
C VAL A 411 23.31 -4.07 -10.31
N ASN A 412 23.64 -3.97 -11.59
CA ASN A 412 23.07 -2.95 -12.49
C ASN A 412 21.59 -3.28 -12.78
N PHE A 413 20.72 -2.93 -11.85
CA PHE A 413 19.32 -3.30 -11.91
C PHE A 413 18.58 -2.61 -13.07
N ASP A 414 18.88 -1.37 -13.37
CA ASP A 414 18.27 -0.61 -14.48
C ASP A 414 18.51 -1.29 -15.83
N PHE A 415 19.71 -1.86 -16.02
CA PHE A 415 20.02 -2.64 -17.20
C PHE A 415 19.18 -3.91 -17.30
N LEU A 416 19.06 -4.66 -16.21
CA LEU A 416 18.25 -5.89 -16.14
C LEU A 416 16.77 -5.60 -16.32
N GLU A 417 16.27 -4.56 -15.67
CA GLU A 417 14.88 -4.16 -15.75
C GLU A 417 14.50 -3.80 -17.18
N LYS A 418 15.28 -2.92 -17.81
CA LYS A 418 15.06 -2.56 -19.21
C LYS A 418 15.10 -3.75 -20.14
N MET A 419 16.09 -4.64 -19.99
CA MET A 419 16.19 -5.84 -20.82
C MET A 419 15.00 -6.77 -20.66
N ALA A 420 14.53 -6.98 -19.43
CA ALA A 420 13.34 -7.77 -19.16
C ALA A 420 12.08 -7.14 -19.76
N LEU A 421 11.89 -5.85 -19.54
CA LEU A 421 10.73 -5.10 -20.01
C LEU A 421 10.62 -5.09 -21.54
N GLU A 422 11.72 -4.87 -22.26
CA GLU A 422 11.75 -4.90 -23.72
C GLU A 422 11.44 -6.29 -24.30
N ASN A 423 11.49 -7.35 -23.48
CA ASN A 423 11.25 -8.74 -23.86
C ASN A 423 10.09 -9.37 -23.10
N GLY A 424 9.09 -8.58 -22.79
CA GLY A 424 7.84 -9.09 -22.29
C GLY A 424 7.92 -9.73 -20.88
N GLY A 425 8.98 -9.50 -20.13
CA GLY A 425 9.15 -9.97 -18.75
C GLY A 425 9.30 -8.85 -17.74
N LEU A 426 9.80 -9.17 -16.58
CA LEU A 426 10.08 -8.20 -15.51
C LEU A 426 11.42 -8.52 -14.87
N ALA A 427 12.02 -7.55 -14.20
CA ALA A 427 13.15 -7.78 -13.33
C ALA A 427 12.73 -7.72 -11.86
N ARG A 428 13.40 -8.54 -11.05
CA ARG A 428 13.25 -8.52 -9.60
C ARG A 428 14.61 -8.54 -8.92
N ARG A 429 14.77 -7.66 -7.92
CA ARG A 429 15.95 -7.69 -7.09
C ARG A 429 15.82 -8.78 -6.03
N ILE A 430 16.85 -9.59 -5.88
CA ILE A 430 16.99 -10.60 -4.84
C ILE A 430 17.99 -10.07 -3.81
N TYR A 431 17.53 -9.85 -2.61
CA TYR A 431 18.34 -9.31 -1.52
C TYR A 431 19.13 -10.44 -0.86
N GLU A 432 20.40 -10.19 -0.48
CA GLU A 432 21.32 -11.14 0.13
C GLU A 432 21.01 -11.46 1.59
N ASP A 433 19.73 -11.39 1.96
CA ASP A 433 19.24 -11.76 3.28
C ASP A 433 19.28 -13.28 3.50
N SER A 434 19.01 -13.72 4.72
CA SER A 434 19.01 -15.14 5.07
C SER A 434 17.99 -15.98 4.28
N ASP A 435 16.99 -15.33 3.68
CA ASP A 435 15.88 -15.93 2.93
C ASP A 435 15.95 -15.69 1.40
N ALA A 436 17.11 -15.36 0.84
CA ALA A 436 17.27 -15.13 -0.60
C ALA A 436 16.84 -16.33 -1.46
N ASP A 437 17.04 -17.54 -0.97
CA ASP A 437 16.54 -18.75 -1.62
C ASP A 437 15.00 -18.83 -1.66
N LEU A 438 14.32 -18.33 -0.62
CA LEU A 438 12.87 -18.22 -0.59
C LEU A 438 12.37 -17.08 -1.49
N GLN A 439 13.11 -15.98 -1.63
CA GLN A 439 12.79 -14.91 -2.57
C GLN A 439 12.82 -15.41 -4.02
N LEU A 440 13.85 -16.19 -4.38
CA LEU A 440 13.98 -16.80 -5.69
C LEU A 440 12.86 -17.82 -5.96
N GLN A 441 12.59 -18.69 -4.99
CA GLN A 441 11.51 -19.68 -5.08
C GLN A 441 10.15 -18.98 -5.22
N GLY A 442 9.85 -17.99 -4.37
CA GLY A 442 8.59 -17.26 -4.41
C GLY A 442 8.37 -16.53 -5.73
N PHE A 443 9.43 -15.97 -6.33
CA PHE A 443 9.34 -15.41 -7.68
C PHE A 443 8.96 -16.49 -8.71
N TYR A 444 9.64 -17.66 -8.65
CA TYR A 444 9.34 -18.73 -9.59
C TYR A 444 7.91 -19.24 -9.44
N GLU A 445 7.41 -19.41 -8.22
CA GLU A 445 6.03 -19.81 -7.95
C GLU A 445 5.01 -18.87 -8.61
N GLU A 446 5.27 -17.56 -8.64
CA GLU A 446 4.41 -16.56 -9.28
C GLU A 446 4.31 -16.79 -10.81
N VAL A 447 5.37 -17.25 -11.46
CA VAL A 447 5.45 -17.47 -12.92
C VAL A 447 5.41 -18.95 -13.33
N ALA A 448 5.23 -19.85 -12.38
CA ALA A 448 5.33 -21.30 -12.60
C ALA A 448 4.11 -21.88 -13.33
N THR A 449 2.95 -21.24 -13.25
CA THR A 449 1.69 -21.84 -13.70
C THR A 449 0.97 -20.92 -14.70
N PRO A 450 1.44 -20.84 -15.96
CA PRO A 450 0.71 -20.08 -16.99
C PRO A 450 -0.60 -20.78 -17.34
N LEU A 451 -1.67 -19.99 -17.47
CA LEU A 451 -3.03 -20.45 -17.78
C LEU A 451 -3.51 -19.98 -19.16
N LEU A 452 -3.16 -18.75 -19.54
CA LEU A 452 -3.52 -18.14 -20.82
C LEU A 452 -2.29 -17.46 -21.43
N HIS A 453 -2.27 -17.37 -22.74
CA HIS A 453 -1.29 -16.58 -23.48
C HIS A 453 -1.94 -15.74 -24.56
N ASP A 454 -1.24 -14.71 -25.03
CA ASP A 454 -1.70 -13.76 -26.05
C ASP A 454 -3.10 -13.17 -25.73
N LEU A 455 -3.23 -12.60 -24.53
CA LEU A 455 -4.48 -12.00 -24.09
C LEU A 455 -4.65 -10.61 -24.71
N GLN A 456 -5.84 -10.37 -25.25
CA GLN A 456 -6.30 -9.06 -25.74
C GLN A 456 -7.63 -8.73 -25.10
N LEU A 457 -7.70 -7.57 -24.43
CA LEU A 457 -8.91 -7.07 -23.80
C LEU A 457 -9.43 -5.87 -24.60
N ASN A 458 -10.58 -6.03 -25.23
CA ASN A 458 -11.20 -5.02 -26.08
C ASN A 458 -12.41 -4.42 -25.38
N TYR A 459 -12.52 -3.10 -25.35
CA TYR A 459 -13.56 -2.35 -24.67
C TYR A 459 -14.27 -1.43 -25.66
N GLU A 460 -15.51 -1.77 -26.03
CA GLU A 460 -16.35 -0.90 -26.86
C GLU A 460 -17.04 0.14 -25.97
N GLY A 461 -16.73 1.43 -26.13
CA GLY A 461 -17.28 2.51 -25.32
C GLY A 461 -16.34 3.06 -24.25
N ALA A 462 -15.09 2.62 -24.21
CA ALA A 462 -14.06 3.18 -23.33
C ALA A 462 -12.83 3.63 -24.13
N SER A 463 -12.12 4.63 -23.60
CA SER A 463 -10.90 5.22 -24.16
C SER A 463 -9.85 5.44 -23.05
N ASN A 464 -8.68 5.91 -23.44
CA ASN A 464 -7.56 6.16 -22.51
C ASN A 464 -7.32 4.97 -21.58
N LEU A 465 -7.43 3.76 -22.15
CA LEU A 465 -7.30 2.51 -21.41
C LEU A 465 -5.87 2.32 -20.93
N THR A 466 -5.75 1.76 -19.77
CA THR A 466 -4.49 1.17 -19.32
C THR A 466 -4.18 -0.06 -20.16
N GLN A 467 -3.11 -0.82 -19.87
CA GLN A 467 -2.70 -1.96 -20.69
C GLN A 467 -3.85 -2.93 -20.97
N THR A 468 -3.99 -3.31 -22.22
CA THR A 468 -5.04 -4.24 -22.72
C THR A 468 -4.49 -5.50 -23.37
N GLU A 469 -3.16 -5.59 -23.57
CA GLU A 469 -2.51 -6.76 -24.16
C GLU A 469 -1.52 -7.37 -23.17
N PHE A 470 -1.62 -8.68 -22.97
CA PHE A 470 -0.79 -9.44 -22.03
C PHE A 470 -0.33 -10.74 -22.67
N GLY A 471 0.97 -11.03 -22.59
CA GLY A 471 1.53 -12.27 -23.17
C GLY A 471 1.16 -13.52 -22.39
N LEU A 472 1.15 -13.43 -21.08
CA LEU A 472 0.87 -14.56 -20.20
C LEU A 472 -0.03 -14.10 -19.04
N TYR A 473 -0.92 -15.00 -18.63
CA TYR A 473 -1.70 -14.89 -17.41
C TYR A 473 -1.43 -16.12 -16.54
N TYR A 474 -1.09 -15.88 -15.28
CA TYR A 474 -0.67 -16.91 -14.35
C TYR A 474 -1.74 -17.26 -13.33
N ASN A 475 -1.71 -18.49 -12.84
CA ASN A 475 -2.59 -18.93 -11.77
C ASN A 475 -2.38 -18.10 -10.49
N GLY A 476 -3.50 -17.64 -9.93
CA GLY A 476 -3.46 -16.81 -8.73
C GLY A 476 -3.11 -15.34 -8.96
N SER A 477 -2.98 -14.91 -10.21
CA SER A 477 -2.83 -13.50 -10.58
C SER A 477 -4.19 -12.84 -10.92
N GLU A 478 -4.19 -11.53 -11.21
CA GLU A 478 -5.34 -10.75 -11.64
C GLU A 478 -4.88 -9.63 -12.56
N ILE A 479 -5.58 -9.45 -13.66
CA ILE A 479 -5.36 -8.34 -14.59
C ILE A 479 -6.32 -7.21 -14.24
N VAL A 480 -5.80 -5.99 -14.11
CA VAL A 480 -6.62 -4.80 -13.84
C VAL A 480 -6.46 -3.82 -14.99
N VAL A 481 -7.57 -3.50 -15.64
CA VAL A 481 -7.63 -2.50 -16.71
C VAL A 481 -8.57 -1.38 -16.27
N ALA A 482 -8.13 -0.13 -16.47
CA ALA A 482 -8.96 1.04 -16.20
C ALA A 482 -8.93 1.99 -17.42
N GLY A 483 -9.98 2.80 -17.56
CA GLY A 483 -10.12 3.73 -18.69
C GLY A 483 -11.20 4.75 -18.46
N GLU A 484 -11.37 5.63 -19.44
CA GLU A 484 -12.42 6.64 -19.47
C GLU A 484 -13.57 6.15 -20.33
N ILE A 485 -14.82 6.41 -19.92
CA ILE A 485 -16.02 6.14 -20.70
C ILE A 485 -16.13 7.23 -21.77
N THR A 486 -16.26 6.82 -23.05
CA THR A 486 -16.29 7.75 -24.18
C THR A 486 -17.55 8.59 -24.27
N ASP A 487 -18.67 8.04 -23.81
CA ASP A 487 -19.98 8.70 -23.81
C ASP A 487 -20.77 8.29 -22.56
N ASN A 488 -20.99 9.25 -21.67
CA ASN A 488 -21.76 9.06 -20.43
C ASN A 488 -23.27 8.78 -20.68
N SER A 489 -23.74 8.88 -21.92
CA SER A 489 -25.11 8.52 -22.31
C SER A 489 -25.28 7.04 -22.68
N LEU A 490 -24.20 6.27 -22.76
CA LEU A 490 -24.26 4.83 -23.01
C LEU A 490 -25.08 4.12 -21.94
N GLU A 491 -25.98 3.25 -22.35
CA GLU A 491 -26.75 2.40 -21.43
C GLU A 491 -25.96 1.13 -21.03
N SER A 492 -25.05 0.70 -21.89
CA SER A 492 -24.18 -0.45 -21.68
C SER A 492 -22.90 -0.31 -22.50
N PHE A 493 -21.84 -1.00 -22.10
CA PHE A 493 -20.65 -1.15 -22.91
C PHE A 493 -20.27 -2.64 -23.00
N LYS A 494 -19.60 -2.97 -24.09
CA LYS A 494 -19.22 -4.35 -24.38
C LYS A 494 -17.74 -4.56 -24.11
N VAL A 495 -17.44 -5.68 -23.48
CA VAL A 495 -16.08 -6.15 -23.22
C VAL A 495 -15.89 -7.50 -23.86
N GLU A 496 -14.78 -7.66 -24.52
CA GLU A 496 -14.33 -8.90 -25.10
C GLU A 496 -12.89 -9.19 -24.68
N VAL A 497 -12.66 -10.31 -24.00
CA VAL A 497 -11.31 -10.81 -23.72
C VAL A 497 -11.06 -12.01 -24.61
N VAL A 498 -10.03 -11.90 -25.43
CA VAL A 498 -9.59 -12.97 -26.33
C VAL A 498 -8.23 -13.45 -25.84
N ALA A 499 -8.07 -14.76 -25.67
CA ALA A 499 -6.83 -15.37 -25.24
C ALA A 499 -6.68 -16.79 -25.82
N PHE A 500 -5.54 -17.41 -25.61
CA PHE A 500 -5.31 -18.81 -25.92
C PHE A 500 -5.02 -19.62 -24.66
N SER A 501 -5.70 -20.74 -24.50
CA SER A 501 -5.41 -21.77 -23.52
C SER A 501 -4.86 -22.99 -24.25
N LYS A 502 -3.58 -23.31 -24.09
CA LYS A 502 -2.85 -24.23 -24.99
C LYS A 502 -3.01 -23.74 -26.44
N SER A 503 -3.49 -24.59 -27.34
CA SER A 503 -3.73 -24.23 -28.74
C SER A 503 -5.16 -23.78 -29.03
N LYS A 504 -6.01 -23.63 -28.01
CA LYS A 504 -7.43 -23.25 -28.17
C LYS A 504 -7.63 -21.78 -27.89
N LYS A 505 -8.24 -21.08 -28.84
CA LYS A 505 -8.73 -19.73 -28.63
C LYS A 505 -9.91 -19.77 -27.66
N VAL A 506 -9.83 -19.02 -26.58
CA VAL A 506 -10.90 -18.80 -25.61
C VAL A 506 -11.36 -17.36 -25.68
N LYS A 507 -12.64 -17.14 -25.44
CA LYS A 507 -13.27 -15.84 -25.53
C LYS A 507 -14.15 -15.68 -24.30
N TYR A 508 -13.97 -14.56 -23.60
CA TYR A 508 -14.84 -14.08 -22.55
C TYR A 508 -15.52 -12.82 -23.07
N GLU A 509 -16.83 -12.78 -23.03
CA GLU A 509 -17.61 -11.67 -23.59
C GLU A 509 -18.71 -11.30 -22.60
N GLU A 510 -18.84 -10.02 -22.32
CA GLU A 510 -19.86 -9.50 -21.42
C GLU A 510 -20.35 -8.14 -21.92
N THR A 511 -21.66 -7.92 -21.79
CA THR A 511 -22.25 -6.60 -21.95
C THR A 511 -22.60 -6.08 -20.58
N VAL A 512 -21.89 -5.06 -20.14
CA VAL A 512 -22.04 -4.46 -18.83
C VAL A 512 -23.10 -3.37 -18.91
N SER A 513 -24.21 -3.54 -18.22
CA SER A 513 -25.25 -2.52 -18.08
C SER A 513 -24.80 -1.45 -17.09
N LEU A 514 -24.75 -0.21 -17.53
CA LEU A 514 -24.38 0.92 -16.66
C LEU A 514 -25.48 1.27 -15.63
N ARG A 515 -26.72 0.82 -15.87
CA ARG A 515 -27.85 1.04 -14.97
C ARG A 515 -27.89 0.06 -13.79
N ASP A 516 -27.31 -1.13 -13.97
CA ASP A 516 -27.40 -2.23 -13.00
C ASP A 516 -26.18 -2.29 -12.05
N LEU A 517 -25.21 -1.38 -12.23
CA LEU A 517 -24.04 -1.31 -11.37
C LEU A 517 -24.39 -0.75 -10.00
N PRO A 518 -23.80 -1.29 -8.93
CA PRO A 518 -23.96 -0.75 -7.60
C PRO A 518 -23.55 0.73 -7.55
N GLU A 519 -24.38 1.59 -6.98
CA GLU A 519 -23.99 2.98 -6.74
C GLU A 519 -22.75 3.03 -5.87
N VAL A 520 -21.75 3.76 -6.32
CA VAL A 520 -20.54 4.01 -5.54
C VAL A 520 -20.86 5.00 -4.45
N PRO A 521 -20.59 4.71 -3.17
CA PRO A 521 -20.80 5.68 -2.09
C PRO A 521 -20.11 7.01 -2.39
N PRO A 522 -20.68 8.17 -2.04
CA PRO A 522 -20.13 9.49 -2.35
C PRO A 522 -18.68 9.68 -1.91
N GLN A 523 -18.29 9.07 -0.80
CA GLN A 523 -16.91 9.08 -0.31
C GLN A 523 -15.91 8.34 -1.21
N HIS A 524 -16.38 7.52 -2.15
CA HIS A 524 -15.59 6.73 -3.09
C HIS A 524 -15.85 7.12 -4.56
N GLU A 525 -16.59 8.18 -4.84
CA GLU A 525 -16.94 8.60 -6.21
C GLU A 525 -15.71 8.78 -7.12
N ASN A 526 -14.60 9.28 -6.58
CA ASN A 526 -13.36 9.50 -7.34
C ASN A 526 -12.42 8.30 -7.34
N PHE A 527 -12.82 7.17 -6.75
CA PHE A 527 -11.98 5.99 -6.63
C PHE A 527 -11.50 5.46 -7.99
N THR A 528 -12.42 5.21 -8.92
CA THR A 528 -12.10 4.62 -10.24
C THR A 528 -11.19 5.55 -11.05
N GLN A 529 -11.42 6.87 -10.98
CA GLN A 529 -10.56 7.87 -11.58
C GLN A 529 -9.14 7.87 -10.96
N ARG A 530 -9.04 7.78 -9.63
CA ARG A 530 -7.73 7.72 -8.97
C ARG A 530 -7.00 6.43 -9.28
N LEU A 531 -7.69 5.30 -9.33
CA LEU A 531 -7.13 4.02 -9.74
C LEU A 531 -6.61 4.08 -11.19
N TRP A 532 -7.38 4.65 -12.12
CA TRP A 532 -6.92 4.87 -13.49
C TRP A 532 -5.64 5.72 -13.52
N ALA A 533 -5.63 6.83 -12.80
CA ALA A 533 -4.47 7.71 -12.73
C ALA A 533 -3.24 7.01 -12.13
N TYR A 534 -3.44 6.24 -11.04
CA TYR A 534 -2.38 5.46 -10.41
C TYR A 534 -1.76 4.45 -11.39
N LEU A 535 -2.61 3.68 -12.09
CA LEU A 535 -2.16 2.69 -13.07
C LEU A 535 -1.44 3.36 -14.25
N THR A 536 -2.01 4.44 -14.78
CA THR A 536 -1.43 5.18 -15.92
C THR A 536 -0.07 5.76 -15.56
N VAL A 537 0.06 6.40 -14.39
CA VAL A 537 1.36 6.92 -13.94
C VAL A 537 2.38 5.80 -13.77
N LYS A 538 2.00 4.66 -13.17
CA LYS A 538 2.88 3.48 -13.07
C LYS A 538 3.36 2.98 -14.42
N GLN A 539 2.47 2.92 -15.40
CA GLN A 539 2.81 2.49 -16.76
C GLN A 539 3.72 3.48 -17.49
N LEU A 540 3.41 4.77 -17.41
CA LEU A 540 4.23 5.81 -18.06
C LEU A 540 5.65 5.85 -17.49
N LEU A 541 5.82 5.75 -16.18
CA LEU A 541 7.12 5.68 -15.52
C LEU A 541 7.96 4.48 -16.00
N ARG A 542 7.32 3.36 -16.34
CA ARG A 542 8.02 2.22 -16.90
C ARG A 542 8.28 2.35 -18.38
N LYS A 543 7.30 2.86 -19.13
CA LYS A 543 7.45 3.16 -20.55
C LYS A 543 8.62 4.12 -20.79
N GLU A 544 8.84 5.08 -19.88
CA GLU A 544 9.99 5.98 -19.90
C GLU A 544 11.33 5.22 -19.93
N LEU A 545 11.43 4.07 -19.27
CA LEU A 545 12.68 3.28 -19.23
C LEU A 545 13.05 2.69 -20.60
N THR A 546 12.06 2.37 -21.43
CA THR A 546 12.28 1.69 -22.72
C THR A 546 12.23 2.63 -23.92
N LEU A 547 11.60 3.78 -23.80
CA LEU A 547 11.48 4.78 -24.86
C LEU A 547 12.74 5.63 -25.02
N LYS A 548 12.88 6.27 -26.20
CA LYS A 548 13.99 7.18 -26.55
C LYS A 548 13.46 8.44 -27.21
N GLY A 549 14.27 9.53 -27.17
CA GLY A 549 13.97 10.77 -27.88
C GLY A 549 12.65 11.42 -27.43
N GLU A 550 11.90 11.95 -28.39
CA GLU A 550 10.65 12.70 -28.16
C GLU A 550 9.56 11.87 -27.47
N GLU A 551 9.45 10.58 -27.80
CA GLU A 551 8.47 9.69 -27.17
C GLU A 551 8.73 9.51 -25.67
N LYS A 552 9.99 9.42 -25.27
CA LYS A 552 10.38 9.36 -23.86
C LYS A 552 9.98 10.64 -23.13
N GLU A 553 10.29 11.81 -23.71
CA GLU A 553 9.94 13.09 -23.08
C GLU A 553 8.42 13.29 -23.01
N ALA A 554 7.66 12.83 -24.01
CA ALA A 554 6.21 12.87 -23.99
C ALA A 554 5.63 12.01 -22.86
N ALA A 555 6.07 10.75 -22.73
CA ALA A 555 5.63 9.85 -21.66
C ALA A 555 6.02 10.39 -20.27
N LYS A 556 7.22 10.93 -20.12
CA LYS A 556 7.69 11.58 -18.88
C LYS A 556 6.83 12.79 -18.52
N LYS A 557 6.49 13.64 -19.49
CA LYS A 557 5.64 14.81 -19.29
C LYS A 557 4.23 14.41 -18.86
N GLU A 558 3.63 13.45 -19.54
CA GLU A 558 2.28 12.95 -19.18
C GLU A 558 2.27 12.34 -17.77
N ALA A 559 3.29 11.54 -17.42
CA ALA A 559 3.45 11.01 -16.07
C ALA A 559 3.59 12.13 -15.03
N LEU A 560 4.34 13.18 -15.34
CA LEU A 560 4.50 14.36 -14.48
C LEU A 560 3.17 15.10 -14.30
N ASP A 561 2.47 15.40 -15.39
CA ASP A 561 1.20 16.13 -15.38
C ASP A 561 0.14 15.40 -14.55
N LEU A 562 0.02 14.08 -14.73
CA LEU A 562 -0.88 13.24 -13.93
C LEU A 562 -0.45 13.16 -12.46
N SER A 563 0.85 13.02 -12.18
CA SER A 563 1.36 13.00 -10.81
C SER A 563 1.05 14.30 -10.07
N LEU A 564 1.19 15.46 -10.74
CA LEU A 564 0.84 16.76 -10.18
C LEU A 564 -0.68 16.91 -9.98
N LYS A 565 -1.48 16.52 -11.00
CA LYS A 565 -2.95 16.60 -10.95
C LYS A 565 -3.54 15.80 -9.80
N TYR A 566 -3.04 14.58 -9.56
CA TYR A 566 -3.53 13.68 -8.52
C TYR A 566 -2.73 13.74 -7.21
N SER A 567 -1.74 14.66 -7.15
CA SER A 567 -0.86 14.84 -5.99
C SER A 567 -0.07 13.59 -5.61
N PHE A 568 0.37 12.80 -6.57
CA PHE A 568 1.20 11.62 -6.32
C PHE A 568 2.67 11.99 -6.24
N VAL A 569 3.34 11.58 -5.15
CA VAL A 569 4.79 11.64 -5.04
C VAL A 569 5.39 10.44 -5.78
N THR A 570 6.09 10.72 -6.87
CA THR A 570 6.66 9.75 -7.80
C THR A 570 8.16 10.04 -8.00
N PRO A 571 8.91 9.25 -8.76
CA PRO A 571 10.28 9.61 -9.13
C PRO A 571 10.43 10.97 -9.85
N LEU A 572 9.34 11.51 -10.44
CA LEU A 572 9.31 12.80 -11.15
C LEU A 572 8.87 13.97 -10.26
N THR A 573 8.25 13.69 -9.12
CA THR A 573 7.66 14.70 -8.25
C THR A 573 8.17 14.59 -6.82
N SER A 574 8.02 15.67 -6.07
CA SER A 574 8.39 15.74 -4.66
C SER A 574 7.35 16.54 -3.89
N MET A 575 7.16 16.21 -2.63
CA MET A 575 6.25 16.97 -1.75
C MET A 575 7.02 18.01 -0.96
N VAL A 576 6.56 19.25 -1.03
CA VAL A 576 7.13 20.39 -0.32
C VAL A 576 6.15 20.88 0.73
N VAL A 577 6.62 21.00 1.96
CA VAL A 577 5.85 21.57 3.07
C VAL A 577 6.51 22.89 3.49
N THR A 578 5.75 23.98 3.47
CA THR A 578 6.24 25.32 3.84
C THR A 578 5.69 25.70 5.19
N LYS A 579 6.56 26.03 6.14
CA LYS A 579 6.19 26.58 7.46
C LYS A 579 5.94 28.08 7.41
N PRO A 580 5.27 28.67 8.43
CA PRO A 580 4.86 30.06 8.42
C PRO A 580 5.97 31.08 8.70
N GLN A 581 7.09 30.68 9.23
CA GLN A 581 8.28 31.52 9.23
C GLN A 581 8.96 31.28 7.90
N GLU A 582 9.13 32.33 7.10
CA GLU A 582 9.56 32.32 5.69
C GLU A 582 10.85 31.54 5.40
N SER A 583 11.46 30.94 6.40
CA SER A 583 12.73 30.22 6.36
C SER A 583 12.63 28.70 6.27
N ASP A 584 11.57 28.04 6.73
CA ASP A 584 11.54 26.58 6.87
C ASP A 584 10.76 25.88 5.74
N THR A 585 11.42 25.34 4.76
CA THR A 585 10.81 24.54 3.68
C THR A 585 11.31 23.10 3.75
N GLN A 586 10.40 22.12 3.83
CA GLN A 586 10.73 20.69 3.80
C GLN A 586 10.33 20.07 2.47
N VAL A 587 11.18 19.21 1.92
CA VAL A 587 10.96 18.53 0.63
C VAL A 587 11.12 17.03 0.80
N ALA A 588 10.13 16.27 0.39
CA ALA A 588 10.15 14.80 0.38
C ALA A 588 10.27 14.29 -1.07
N HIS A 589 11.30 13.48 -1.34
CA HIS A 589 11.56 12.87 -2.64
C HIS A 589 11.33 11.35 -2.57
N LYS A 590 10.78 10.78 -3.64
CA LYS A 590 10.75 9.34 -3.83
C LYS A 590 11.98 8.91 -4.63
N PRO A 591 12.79 7.92 -4.17
CA PRO A 591 13.93 7.41 -4.93
C PRO A 591 13.45 6.61 -6.14
N LYS A 592 14.30 6.49 -7.16
CA LYS A 592 14.12 5.47 -8.21
C LYS A 592 14.40 4.07 -7.63
N GLU A 593 13.75 3.07 -8.16
CA GLU A 593 14.06 1.69 -7.79
C GLU A 593 15.52 1.39 -8.18
N GLY A 594 16.34 0.96 -7.21
CA GLY A 594 17.79 0.80 -7.40
C GLY A 594 18.66 1.94 -6.87
N GLU A 595 18.14 3.14 -6.61
CA GLU A 595 18.88 4.21 -5.91
C GLU A 595 18.95 3.91 -4.40
N GLU A 596 19.83 3.02 -3.99
CA GLU A 596 20.19 2.88 -2.59
C GLU A 596 21.43 3.71 -2.29
N ARG A 597 21.34 4.61 -1.32
CA ARG A 597 22.52 5.33 -0.83
C ARG A 597 23.49 4.31 -0.25
N GLY A 598 24.67 4.23 -0.86
CA GLY A 598 25.80 3.52 -0.26
C GLY A 598 25.92 3.89 1.22
N ARG A 599 26.07 2.90 2.09
CA ARG A 599 26.30 3.08 3.52
C ARG A 599 27.44 4.07 3.70
N CYS A 600 27.14 5.24 4.16
CA CYS A 600 28.16 6.19 4.59
C CYS A 600 28.83 5.60 5.83
N HIS A 601 29.97 4.94 5.64
CA HIS A 601 30.78 4.34 6.72
C HIS A 601 31.40 5.42 7.63
N ASP A 602 31.29 6.71 7.24
CA ASP A 602 31.89 7.84 7.96
C ASP A 602 30.90 8.64 8.84
N CYS A 603 29.62 8.30 8.89
CA CYS A 603 28.66 9.05 9.73
C CYS A 603 28.56 8.56 11.19
N LEU A 604 29.37 7.58 11.61
CA LEU A 604 29.33 7.01 12.96
C LEU A 604 30.46 7.47 13.88
N LEU A 605 31.27 8.44 13.53
CA LEU A 605 32.42 8.89 14.33
C LEU A 605 32.38 10.33 14.86
N VAL A 606 31.19 10.95 14.97
CA VAL A 606 31.08 12.24 15.69
C VAL A 606 29.96 12.18 16.73
N SER A 607 30.17 11.37 17.77
CA SER A 607 29.50 11.52 19.05
C SER A 607 30.26 10.79 20.17
N GLN A 608 31.54 11.13 20.40
CA GLN A 608 32.14 10.90 21.70
C GLN A 608 32.87 12.15 22.11
N GLY A 609 32.36 12.73 23.17
CA GLY A 609 32.77 14.00 23.76
C GLY A 609 34.19 14.06 24.23
N ARG A 610 34.73 15.22 24.22
CA ARG A 610 35.75 15.65 25.16
C ARG A 610 35.35 16.97 25.78
N ARG A 611 35.17 16.91 27.11
CA ARG A 611 35.17 18.07 27.99
C ARG A 611 36.60 18.66 28.04
N GLY A 612 36.71 19.97 28.12
CA GLY A 612 37.90 20.67 28.53
C GLY A 612 37.86 22.14 28.14
N GLY A 613 37.73 22.99 29.07
CA GLY A 613 37.48 24.42 29.07
C GLY A 613 38.64 25.34 28.63
N PRO A 614 38.53 26.63 28.92
CA PRO A 614 38.75 27.71 27.97
C PRO A 614 40.09 28.41 28.12
N VAL A 615 40.59 29.02 27.02
CA VAL A 615 41.41 30.27 27.09
C VAL A 615 41.35 30.96 25.73
N GLY A 616 41.28 32.29 25.82
CA GLY A 616 40.96 33.21 24.80
C GLY A 616 42.09 33.62 23.82
N GLY A 617 41.76 34.51 22.94
CA GLY A 617 42.73 35.28 22.16
C GLY A 617 42.27 35.50 20.71
N GLY A 618 41.89 36.67 20.41
CA GLY A 618 41.33 37.21 19.21
C GLY A 618 42.27 37.45 17.98
N PHE A 619 41.70 38.07 17.02
CA PHE A 619 42.16 38.88 15.92
C PHE A 619 42.11 38.36 14.47
N HIS A 620 41.30 39.07 13.76
CA HIS A 620 41.40 39.63 12.38
C HIS A 620 41.43 38.76 11.13
N ILE A 621 40.34 38.89 10.38
CA ILE A 621 40.12 39.43 9.01
C ILE A 621 41.20 39.06 7.94
N LEU A 622 40.80 38.44 6.86
CA LEU A 622 40.77 38.93 5.50
C LEU A 622 40.31 37.89 4.49
N ALA A 623 39.49 38.39 3.58
CA ALA A 623 38.98 37.69 2.42
C ALA A 623 40.10 37.46 1.39
N HIS A 624 39.96 36.40 0.59
CA HIS A 624 40.16 36.44 -0.87
C HIS A 624 39.77 35.17 -1.56
N SER A 625 39.08 35.32 -2.66
CA SER A 625 38.62 34.29 -3.59
C SER A 625 39.70 33.91 -4.61
N PRO A 626 39.44 32.99 -5.57
CA PRO A 626 40.35 31.93 -5.98
C PRO A 626 41.22 32.27 -7.22
N PRO A 627 42.05 31.37 -7.71
CA PRO A 627 42.03 31.11 -9.14
C PRO A 627 42.12 29.64 -9.60
N VAL A 628 41.50 29.44 -10.71
CA VAL A 628 41.62 28.38 -11.72
C VAL A 628 43.03 28.24 -12.23
N PHE A 629 43.55 27.04 -12.51
CA PHE A 629 44.39 26.73 -13.68
C PHE A 629 44.60 25.25 -13.95
N HIS A 630 44.57 24.89 -15.19
CA HIS A 630 44.84 23.65 -15.91
C HIS A 630 46.34 23.38 -16.17
N PRO A 631 46.70 22.34 -16.93
CA PRO A 631 47.62 21.25 -16.55
C PRO A 631 49.01 21.33 -17.22
N ALA A 632 49.98 20.57 -16.78
CA ALA A 632 51.14 20.22 -17.61
C ALA A 632 52.05 19.13 -17.03
N HIS A 633 52.30 18.13 -17.88
CA HIS A 633 53.57 17.45 -18.20
C HIS A 633 54.39 16.68 -17.16
N SER A 634 54.58 15.41 -17.57
CA SER A 634 55.66 14.50 -17.20
C SER A 634 57.06 15.08 -17.47
N PRO A 635 58.18 14.54 -16.93
CA PRO A 635 58.87 13.43 -17.55
C PRO A 635 59.76 12.55 -16.60
N PRO A 636 60.67 11.72 -17.13
CA PRO A 636 60.87 10.31 -16.80
C PRO A 636 62.22 9.97 -16.17
N MET A 637 62.48 8.70 -15.83
CA MET A 637 63.78 8.02 -15.74
C MET A 637 63.62 6.65 -15.04
N SER A 638 64.29 5.55 -15.28
CA SER A 638 65.32 5.03 -16.19
C SER A 638 65.45 3.54 -15.92
N HIS A 639 65.83 2.83 -16.99
CA HIS A 639 66.17 1.40 -17.03
C HIS A 639 67.46 1.01 -16.27
N PRO A 640 67.94 -0.29 -16.16
CA PRO A 640 68.25 -1.22 -17.25
C PRO A 640 67.96 -2.75 -16.93
N GLY A 641 67.98 -3.70 -17.83
CA GLY A 641 68.79 -4.18 -18.86
C GLY A 641 68.36 -5.53 -19.44
N LEU A 642 68.63 -5.75 -20.66
CA LEU A 642 68.49 -6.86 -21.59
C LEU A 642 69.51 -8.01 -21.38
N PRO A 643 69.60 -9.18 -22.13
CA PRO A 643 69.28 -9.43 -23.55
C PRO A 643 68.63 -10.81 -23.83
N GLY A 644 68.20 -11.24 -25.00
CA GLY A 644 68.45 -11.08 -26.37
C GLY A 644 67.85 -12.22 -27.22
N LEU A 645 67.67 -11.86 -28.55
CA LEU A 645 67.82 -12.64 -29.79
C LEU A 645 66.71 -13.63 -30.20
N GLN A 646 66.14 -13.76 -31.35
CA GLN A 646 66.43 -13.50 -32.82
C GLN A 646 65.09 -13.77 -33.56
N ALA A 647 64.57 -13.00 -34.45
CA ALA A 647 64.63 -12.70 -35.85
C ALA A 647 64.17 -13.79 -36.87
N MET A 648 63.07 -13.50 -37.52
CA MET A 648 62.60 -13.55 -38.92
C MET A 648 62.93 -14.73 -39.86
N PRO A 649 62.24 -15.01 -41.04
CA PRO A 649 61.59 -14.15 -42.03
C PRO A 649 60.24 -14.63 -42.70
N VAL A 650 59.43 -13.75 -43.18
CA VAL A 650 58.92 -13.25 -44.51
C VAL A 650 58.55 -14.25 -45.63
N ARG A 651 57.24 -14.24 -46.02
CA ARG A 651 56.52 -14.28 -47.35
C ARG A 651 56.95 -15.32 -48.46
N PRO A 652 56.13 -15.56 -49.59
CA PRO A 652 54.99 -14.92 -50.23
C PRO A 652 53.85 -15.90 -50.72
N GLY A 653 52.71 -15.52 -51.24
CA GLY A 653 52.26 -15.06 -52.49
C GLY A 653 50.86 -15.54 -52.89
N LEU A 654 50.08 -14.62 -53.49
CA LEU A 654 48.79 -14.74 -54.23
C LEU A 654 48.98 -15.54 -55.59
N PRO A 655 47.92 -15.93 -56.38
CA PRO A 655 46.78 -15.15 -56.89
C PRO A 655 45.45 -16.04 -56.99
N GLY A 656 44.25 -15.59 -57.34
CA GLY A 656 43.72 -14.54 -58.15
C GLY A 656 42.38 -14.96 -58.79
N LEU A 657 41.48 -13.98 -59.06
CA LEU A 657 40.40 -13.94 -60.05
C LEU A 657 39.14 -14.79 -59.78
N GLN A 658 37.92 -14.32 -60.02
CA GLN A 658 37.27 -13.41 -60.94
C GLN A 658 35.89 -13.01 -60.49
N ALA A 659 35.42 -11.85 -60.96
CA ALA A 659 34.11 -11.24 -60.71
C ALA A 659 33.08 -11.55 -61.81
N MET A 660 31.78 -11.21 -61.50
CA MET A 660 30.64 -10.86 -62.34
C MET A 660 29.69 -11.99 -62.80
N PRO A 661 28.40 -11.63 -63.15
CA PRO A 661 27.67 -10.37 -63.21
C PRO A 661 26.26 -10.36 -62.56
N VAL A 662 25.70 -9.16 -62.44
CA VAL A 662 24.34 -8.70 -62.08
C VAL A 662 23.32 -8.91 -63.22
N ARG A 663 22.03 -9.26 -62.88
CA ARG A 663 20.74 -8.76 -63.41
C ARG A 663 19.64 -9.80 -63.30
N PRO A 664 18.31 -9.44 -63.42
CA PRO A 664 17.54 -8.28 -62.95
C PRO A 664 16.26 -8.70 -62.16
N ALA A 665 15.63 -7.72 -61.53
CA ALA A 665 14.33 -7.83 -60.85
C ALA A 665 13.14 -8.00 -61.76
N MET A 666 12.11 -8.68 -61.26
CA MET A 666 10.69 -8.51 -61.68
C MET A 666 9.71 -8.91 -60.55
N PRO A 667 8.45 -8.47 -60.54
CA PRO A 667 7.76 -7.92 -59.41
C PRO A 667 6.95 -8.93 -58.59
N VAL A 668 6.89 -8.74 -57.32
CA VAL A 668 6.09 -9.51 -56.34
C VAL A 668 4.79 -8.74 -56.06
N ARG A 669 3.67 -9.42 -56.18
CA ARG A 669 2.37 -9.00 -55.70
C ARG A 669 2.31 -8.99 -54.16
N PRO A 670 1.51 -8.10 -53.53
CA PRO A 670 1.49 -7.96 -52.09
C PRO A 670 0.78 -9.10 -51.40
N GLY A 671 1.54 -9.88 -50.65
CA GLY A 671 1.02 -10.79 -49.65
C GLY A 671 0.85 -10.03 -48.34
N LEU A 672 -0.31 -10.14 -47.75
CA LEU A 672 -0.66 -9.67 -46.41
C LEU A 672 0.40 -10.14 -45.39
N GLN A 673 1.31 -9.27 -44.98
CA GLN A 673 2.03 -9.47 -43.76
C GLN A 673 1.12 -9.05 -42.63
N ARG A 674 0.65 -10.04 -41.92
CA ARG A 674 0.11 -9.91 -40.58
C ARG A 674 1.30 -9.60 -39.65
N GLU A 675 1.54 -8.36 -39.36
CA GLU A 675 2.39 -8.02 -38.22
C GLU A 675 1.72 -8.57 -36.97
N ARG A 676 2.29 -9.62 -36.40
CA ARG A 676 1.96 -10.09 -35.07
C ARG A 676 2.60 -9.12 -34.09
N GLY A 677 1.78 -8.25 -33.52
CA GLY A 677 2.15 -7.47 -32.36
C GLY A 677 2.65 -8.40 -31.27
N ILE A 678 3.75 -8.02 -30.70
CA ILE A 678 4.43 -8.77 -29.66
C ILE A 678 3.66 -8.53 -28.37
N SER A 679 3.05 -9.55 -27.87
CA SER A 679 2.35 -9.55 -26.62
C SER A 679 3.30 -10.01 -25.49
N GLY A 680 3.36 -9.30 -24.40
CA GLY A 680 4.09 -9.82 -23.31
C GLY A 680 3.61 -9.40 -22.00
N ILE A 681 3.08 -10.09 -21.11
CA ILE A 681 3.37 -10.05 -19.69
C ILE A 681 2.22 -10.22 -18.75
N SER A 682 2.52 -10.93 -17.71
CA SER A 682 1.71 -11.06 -16.51
C SER A 682 1.82 -9.86 -15.57
N ASP A 683 0.90 -9.77 -14.69
CA ASP A 683 0.47 -8.84 -13.67
C ASP A 683 1.44 -7.94 -12.95
N TYR A 684 2.71 -8.05 -13.18
CA TYR A 684 3.59 -7.31 -12.31
C TYR A 684 3.90 -5.94 -12.83
N ASP A 685 3.67 -5.75 -14.11
CA ASP A 685 4.11 -4.53 -14.72
C ASP A 685 3.40 -4.31 -16.05
N TYR A 686 2.75 -3.19 -16.24
CA TYR A 686 1.90 -2.83 -17.35
C TYR A 686 2.62 -2.00 -18.41
N PHE A 687 2.50 -2.33 -19.70
CA PHE A 687 3.12 -1.65 -20.84
C PHE A 687 2.19 -1.38 -22.02
N PHE A 688 2.51 -0.40 -22.81
CA PHE A 688 1.83 -0.02 -24.02
C PHE A 688 2.68 0.06 -25.28
N GLN A 689 2.06 -0.26 -26.41
CA GLN A 689 2.38 0.33 -27.71
C GLN A 689 1.07 0.82 -28.34
N ILE A 690 1.02 2.08 -28.72
CA ILE A 690 -0.02 2.64 -29.59
C ILE A 690 0.69 3.42 -30.70
N GLU A 691 0.40 3.07 -31.94
CA GLU A 691 0.74 3.91 -33.10
C GLU A 691 -0.28 5.04 -33.26
N PRO A 692 0.13 6.28 -33.64
CA PRO A 692 -0.81 7.36 -33.85
C PRO A 692 -1.42 7.26 -35.24
N GLN A 693 -2.72 7.08 -35.33
CA GLN A 693 -3.46 7.39 -36.56
C GLN A 693 -3.77 8.88 -36.59
N SER A 694 -3.30 9.55 -37.64
CA SER A 694 -3.64 10.92 -37.98
C SER A 694 -5.12 11.06 -38.34
N ALA A 695 -5.84 11.92 -37.63
CA ALA A 695 -7.19 12.32 -38.00
C ALA A 695 -7.21 13.81 -38.38
N ASP A 696 -7.71 14.08 -39.54
CA ASP A 696 -7.92 15.40 -40.12
C ASP A 696 -8.94 16.22 -39.31
N PHE A 697 -8.60 17.46 -39.03
CA PHE A 697 -9.48 18.45 -38.42
C PHE A 697 -10.54 18.94 -39.38
N VAL A 698 -11.79 18.75 -39.03
CA VAL A 698 -12.90 19.55 -39.57
C VAL A 698 -13.54 20.34 -38.41
N THR A 699 -13.36 21.63 -38.43
CA THR A 699 -13.94 22.56 -37.49
C THR A 699 -15.45 22.76 -37.76
N MET A 700 -16.31 22.47 -36.76
CA MET A 700 -17.69 22.98 -36.70
C MET A 700 -18.00 23.56 -35.32
N ASN A 701 -18.40 24.84 -35.30
CA ASN A 701 -18.87 25.57 -34.13
C ASN A 701 -20.21 25.02 -33.61
N PRO A 702 -20.34 24.80 -32.30
CA PRO A 702 -21.66 24.48 -31.73
C PRO A 702 -22.38 25.75 -31.22
N ARG A 703 -23.66 25.90 -31.62
CA ARG A 703 -24.62 26.80 -30.99
C ARG A 703 -25.05 26.23 -29.61
N PRO A 704 -25.38 27.10 -28.64
CA PRO A 704 -25.75 26.67 -27.31
C PRO A 704 -27.19 26.14 -27.25
N THR A 705 -27.37 24.90 -26.84
CA THR A 705 -28.64 24.32 -26.46
C THR A 705 -28.86 24.47 -24.95
N LYS A 706 -30.05 24.91 -24.58
CA LYS A 706 -30.53 25.14 -23.21
C LYS A 706 -30.48 23.86 -22.39
N ILE A 707 -29.74 23.90 -21.28
CA ILE A 707 -29.79 22.87 -20.24
C ILE A 707 -31.07 23.08 -19.42
N SER A 708 -31.97 22.10 -19.47
CA SER A 708 -33.06 22.01 -18.52
C SER A 708 -32.52 21.62 -17.15
N GLN A 709 -32.76 22.47 -16.15
CA GLN A 709 -32.49 22.14 -14.75
C GLN A 709 -33.35 20.94 -14.33
N PHE A 710 -32.73 19.80 -14.13
CA PHE A 710 -33.29 18.74 -13.29
C PHE A 710 -33.21 19.24 -11.84
N GLN A 711 -34.34 19.54 -11.24
CA GLN A 711 -34.48 19.74 -9.81
C GLN A 711 -34.18 18.38 -9.14
N MET A 712 -33.05 18.33 -8.43
CA MET A 712 -32.85 17.31 -7.42
C MET A 712 -33.92 17.51 -6.35
N THR A 713 -34.88 16.61 -6.26
CA THR A 713 -35.76 16.50 -5.11
C THR A 713 -34.91 16.09 -3.93
N SER A 714 -34.66 17.04 -3.02
CA SER A 714 -34.00 16.73 -1.75
C SER A 714 -34.82 15.69 -0.99
N LEU A 715 -34.19 14.61 -0.54
CA LEU A 715 -34.80 13.64 0.35
C LEU A 715 -35.27 14.31 1.64
N PRO A 716 -36.38 13.86 2.28
CA PRO A 716 -36.95 14.54 3.45
C PRO A 716 -35.95 14.53 4.62
N LEU A 717 -35.56 15.72 5.05
CA LEU A 717 -34.80 15.90 6.29
C LEU A 717 -35.68 15.64 7.51
N PRO A 718 -35.10 15.35 8.71
CA PRO A 718 -35.89 15.22 9.93
C PRO A 718 -36.70 16.48 10.22
N PRO A 719 -37.91 16.36 10.79
CA PRO A 719 -38.65 17.50 11.23
C PRO A 719 -37.85 18.39 12.20
N ALA A 720 -38.01 19.71 12.15
CA ALA A 720 -37.24 20.67 12.96
C ALA A 720 -37.25 20.42 14.48
N ASN A 721 -38.20 19.60 14.97
CA ASN A 721 -38.39 19.28 16.39
C ASN A 721 -38.13 17.79 16.71
N SER A 722 -37.29 17.09 15.95
CA SER A 722 -36.97 15.70 16.21
C SER A 722 -35.50 15.37 15.88
N VAL A 723 -34.98 14.32 16.50
CA VAL A 723 -33.65 13.74 16.22
C VAL A 723 -33.85 12.42 15.53
N ARG A 724 -33.10 12.17 14.46
CA ARG A 724 -33.17 10.93 13.67
C ARG A 724 -32.12 9.93 14.11
N PHE A 725 -32.57 8.72 14.44
CA PHE A 725 -31.73 7.61 14.86
C PHE A 725 -31.60 6.56 13.75
N LEU A 726 -30.45 5.90 13.72
CA LEU A 726 -30.13 4.82 12.80
C LEU A 726 -30.08 3.46 13.55
N ILE A 727 -30.69 2.43 12.97
CA ILE A 727 -30.49 1.04 13.38
C ILE A 727 -29.89 0.31 12.18
N SER A 728 -28.75 -0.34 12.39
CA SER A 728 -28.07 -1.15 11.35
C SER A 728 -28.91 -2.40 10.99
N SER A 729 -28.68 -2.94 9.80
CA SER A 729 -29.27 -4.21 9.38
C SER A 729 -28.16 -5.11 8.82
N SER A 730 -28.05 -6.32 9.35
CA SER A 730 -27.14 -7.35 8.82
C SER A 730 -27.73 -8.08 7.61
N SER A 731 -29.05 -7.99 7.41
CA SER A 731 -29.78 -8.65 6.33
C SER A 731 -29.99 -7.79 5.09
N GLN A 732 -29.76 -6.47 5.18
CA GLN A 732 -30.05 -5.51 4.12
C GLN A 732 -28.97 -4.40 4.06
N PRO A 733 -28.64 -3.89 2.89
CA PRO A 733 -27.56 -2.89 2.73
C PRO A 733 -27.91 -1.52 3.31
N LYS A 734 -29.19 -1.17 3.45
CA LYS A 734 -29.62 0.14 3.99
C LYS A 734 -30.13 -0.03 5.42
N PRO A 735 -29.69 0.82 6.37
CA PRO A 735 -30.22 0.81 7.73
C PRO A 735 -31.67 1.33 7.78
N LEU A 736 -32.36 1.06 8.89
CA LEU A 736 -33.60 1.75 9.21
C LEU A 736 -33.29 3.04 9.95
N CYS A 737 -34.16 4.04 9.78
CA CYS A 737 -34.14 5.24 10.60
C CYS A 737 -35.53 5.59 11.13
N TYR A 738 -35.55 6.28 12.26
CA TYR A 738 -36.77 6.73 12.91
C TYR A 738 -36.50 8.03 13.67
N ASP A 739 -37.56 8.82 13.89
CA ASP A 739 -37.46 10.15 14.51
C ASP A 739 -37.98 10.11 15.94
N ILE A 740 -37.23 10.74 16.88
CA ILE A 740 -37.64 10.97 18.27
C ILE A 740 -37.80 12.46 18.51
N PRO A 741 -38.94 12.92 19.09
CA PRO A 741 -39.16 14.31 19.42
C PRO A 741 -38.13 14.88 20.40
N LEU A 742 -37.74 16.14 20.21
CA LEU A 742 -36.88 16.88 21.13
C LEU A 742 -37.53 17.05 22.52
N ALA A 743 -36.71 17.41 23.52
CA ALA A 743 -37.13 17.57 24.92
C ALA A 743 -37.55 16.30 25.65
N SER A 744 -37.23 15.13 25.10
CA SER A 744 -37.51 13.84 25.76
C SER A 744 -36.31 13.38 26.60
N LYS A 745 -36.59 12.84 27.80
CA LYS A 745 -35.63 12.05 28.55
C LYS A 745 -35.86 10.59 28.22
N ILE A 746 -34.84 9.90 27.75
CA ILE A 746 -34.97 8.60 27.08
C ILE A 746 -34.05 7.57 27.72
N ARG A 747 -34.57 6.35 27.93
CA ARG A 747 -33.76 5.18 28.27
C ARG A 747 -32.97 4.75 27.04
N LEU A 748 -31.66 4.93 27.09
CA LEU A 748 -30.77 4.55 26.01
C LEU A 748 -30.44 3.07 26.04
N LEU A 749 -30.00 2.57 27.20
CA LEU A 749 -29.67 1.17 27.41
C LEU A 749 -29.85 0.81 28.89
N ALA A 750 -30.47 -0.30 29.19
CA ALA A 750 -30.52 -0.82 30.54
C ALA A 750 -30.37 -2.34 30.54
N ASP A 751 -29.64 -2.83 31.53
CA ASP A 751 -29.52 -4.25 31.86
C ASP A 751 -29.93 -4.47 33.34
N PRO A 752 -31.17 -4.89 33.59
CA PRO A 752 -31.63 -5.12 34.94
C PRO A 752 -30.82 -6.17 35.69
N SER A 753 -30.22 -7.14 34.97
CA SER A 753 -29.46 -8.24 35.56
C SER A 753 -28.14 -7.77 36.20
N SER A 754 -27.48 -6.77 35.60
CA SER A 754 -26.25 -6.19 36.10
C SER A 754 -26.49 -4.89 36.88
N GLN A 755 -27.76 -4.45 37.06
CA GLN A 755 -28.10 -3.15 37.63
C GLN A 755 -27.46 -1.97 36.91
N PHE A 756 -27.39 -2.06 35.58
CA PHE A 756 -26.90 -1.01 34.69
C PHE A 756 -28.07 -0.27 34.05
N SER A 757 -28.02 1.07 34.06
CA SER A 757 -28.94 1.92 33.31
C SER A 757 -28.23 3.13 32.74
N MET A 758 -28.54 3.46 31.50
CA MET A 758 -28.05 4.65 30.78
C MET A 758 -29.24 5.40 30.19
N ASN A 759 -29.43 6.65 30.61
CA ASN A 759 -30.50 7.52 30.17
C ASN A 759 -29.90 8.78 29.53
N GLY A 760 -30.60 9.38 28.57
CA GLY A 760 -30.14 10.59 27.88
C GLY A 760 -31.24 11.65 27.77
N GLU A 761 -30.90 12.92 27.89
CA GLU A 761 -31.77 14.10 27.66
C GLU A 761 -31.40 14.71 26.31
N LEU A 762 -32.37 14.75 25.38
CA LEU A 762 -32.20 15.42 24.07
C LEU A 762 -32.16 16.96 24.24
N THR A 763 -31.47 17.62 23.33
CA THR A 763 -31.41 19.10 23.29
C THR A 763 -32.78 19.72 23.01
N LEU A 764 -33.02 20.94 23.52
CA LEU A 764 -34.37 21.55 23.53
C LEU A 764 -34.77 22.28 22.26
N TYR A 765 -33.90 22.90 21.49
CA TYR A 765 -34.23 23.67 20.30
C TYR A 765 -33.20 23.43 19.19
N GLY A 766 -33.68 22.95 18.07
CA GLY A 766 -32.84 22.77 16.88
C GLY A 766 -31.69 21.75 17.02
N GLY A 767 -31.62 21.08 18.19
CA GLY A 767 -30.49 20.21 18.54
C GLY A 767 -30.48 18.88 17.77
N LYS A 768 -29.31 18.41 17.51
CA LYS A 768 -29.05 17.21 16.70
C LYS A 768 -28.75 15.93 17.54
N GLY A 769 -28.72 16.05 18.88
CA GLY A 769 -28.39 14.92 19.76
C GLY A 769 -28.66 15.22 21.25
N PHE A 770 -27.87 14.61 22.13
CA PHE A 770 -28.07 14.66 23.57
C PHE A 770 -27.32 15.85 24.21
N LYS A 771 -28.00 16.53 25.13
CA LYS A 771 -27.41 17.56 26.00
C LYS A 771 -26.62 16.91 27.15
N GLN A 772 -27.18 15.83 27.68
CA GLN A 772 -26.66 15.15 28.85
C GLN A 772 -27.03 13.66 28.81
N ILE A 773 -26.12 12.82 29.26
CA ILE A 773 -26.34 11.35 29.42
C ILE A 773 -25.90 10.98 30.81
N ALA A 774 -26.72 10.21 31.53
CA ALA A 774 -26.39 9.69 32.85
C ALA A 774 -26.33 8.15 32.83
N ILE A 775 -25.34 7.60 33.52
CA ILE A 775 -25.18 6.17 33.72
C ILE A 775 -25.23 5.85 35.21
N HIS A 776 -26.03 4.88 35.60
CA HIS A 776 -26.07 4.32 36.95
C HIS A 776 -25.70 2.85 36.87
N TYR A 777 -24.78 2.44 37.72
CA TYR A 777 -24.36 1.05 37.80
C TYR A 777 -24.23 0.61 39.24
N LYS A 778 -24.96 -0.43 39.60
CA LYS A 778 -25.17 -0.82 41.01
C LYS A 778 -25.68 0.37 41.84
N THR A 779 -25.40 0.40 43.12
CA THR A 779 -25.90 1.45 44.01
C THR A 779 -24.94 2.63 44.19
N ASN A 780 -23.72 2.51 43.74
CA ASN A 780 -22.64 3.44 44.08
C ASN A 780 -21.95 4.13 42.88
N HIS A 781 -22.04 3.57 41.66
CA HIS A 781 -21.38 4.20 40.53
C HIS A 781 -22.37 5.07 39.73
N HIS A 782 -22.05 6.36 39.62
CA HIS A 782 -22.82 7.35 38.91
C HIS A 782 -21.90 8.14 37.97
N LEU A 783 -22.22 8.14 36.67
CA LEU A 783 -21.47 8.90 35.68
C LEU A 783 -22.42 9.81 34.92
N THR A 784 -22.15 11.09 34.93
CA THR A 784 -22.89 12.10 34.18
C THR A 784 -22.01 12.71 33.11
N ILE A 785 -22.40 12.60 31.86
CA ILE A 785 -21.69 13.16 30.70
C ILE A 785 -22.58 14.27 30.13
N SER A 786 -22.05 15.48 30.13
CA SER A 786 -22.74 16.66 29.57
C SER A 786 -21.85 17.33 28.51
N THR A 787 -22.42 18.21 27.73
CA THR A 787 -21.67 18.99 26.73
C THR A 787 -20.62 19.93 27.37
N SER A 788 -20.70 20.18 28.69
CA SER A 788 -19.76 21.01 29.45
C SER A 788 -18.68 20.23 30.20
N GLY A 789 -18.86 18.92 30.45
CA GLY A 789 -17.91 18.10 31.19
C GLY A 789 -18.48 16.78 31.64
N ILE A 790 -17.66 15.96 32.28
CA ILE A 790 -17.97 14.60 32.75
C ILE A 790 -17.72 14.51 34.24
N ASN A 791 -18.72 14.00 34.99
CA ASN A 791 -18.62 13.79 36.42
C ASN A 791 -18.82 12.30 36.73
N TYR A 792 -17.88 11.67 37.41
CA TYR A 792 -17.95 10.29 37.89
C TYR A 792 -17.88 10.25 39.40
N SER A 793 -18.69 9.41 40.00
CA SER A 793 -18.63 9.11 41.44
C SER A 793 -18.79 7.61 41.68
N ASP A 794 -17.98 7.06 42.60
CA ASP A 794 -18.06 5.68 43.09
C ASP A 794 -18.80 5.56 44.45
N GLY A 795 -19.41 6.65 44.91
CA GLY A 795 -20.07 6.75 46.19
C GLY A 795 -19.14 7.21 47.35
N GLN A 796 -17.81 7.16 47.17
CA GLN A 796 -16.82 7.64 48.10
C GLN A 796 -16.00 8.79 47.54
N ASN A 797 -15.65 8.68 46.23
CA ASN A 797 -14.84 9.66 45.53
C ASN A 797 -15.62 10.22 44.37
N ALA A 798 -15.33 11.48 44.00
CA ALA A 798 -15.88 12.09 42.80
C ALA A 798 -14.73 12.63 41.94
N VAL A 799 -14.78 12.31 40.63
CA VAL A 799 -13.79 12.74 39.66
C VAL A 799 -14.47 13.52 38.56
N ASN A 800 -13.93 14.67 38.22
CA ASN A 800 -14.44 15.55 37.20
C ASN A 800 -13.44 15.63 36.03
N PHE A 801 -13.96 15.48 34.80
CA PHE A 801 -13.18 15.63 33.59
C PHE A 801 -13.74 16.79 32.76
N VAL A 802 -12.89 17.49 32.04
CA VAL A 802 -13.25 18.62 31.18
C VAL A 802 -12.93 18.25 29.73
N TRP A 803 -13.87 18.48 28.80
CA TRP A 803 -13.63 18.25 27.38
C TRP A 803 -12.43 19.03 26.86
N GLY A 804 -11.55 18.33 26.11
CA GLY A 804 -10.33 18.93 25.58
C GLY A 804 -9.14 18.93 26.53
N GLN A 805 -9.29 18.43 27.79
CA GLN A 805 -8.14 18.18 28.64
C GLN A 805 -7.29 17.03 28.09
N GLU A 806 -6.08 16.89 28.59
CA GLU A 806 -5.19 15.76 28.29
C GLU A 806 -5.92 14.42 28.52
N PRO A 807 -5.64 13.40 27.68
CA PRO A 807 -6.21 12.08 27.84
C PRO A 807 -6.03 11.58 29.27
N THR A 808 -7.13 11.32 29.92
CA THR A 808 -7.14 10.94 31.32
C THR A 808 -7.93 9.67 31.49
N LYS A 809 -7.41 8.73 32.26
CA LYS A 809 -8.05 7.46 32.61
C LYS A 809 -8.35 7.43 34.09
N HIS A 810 -9.57 6.97 34.43
CA HIS A 810 -9.95 6.65 35.80
C HIS A 810 -10.56 5.24 35.83
N GLU A 811 -10.13 4.45 36.78
CA GLU A 811 -10.62 3.08 36.99
C GLU A 811 -11.03 2.89 38.45
N ALA A 812 -12.21 2.32 38.64
CA ALA A 812 -12.71 1.96 39.96
C ALA A 812 -13.55 0.68 39.81
N ASP A 813 -13.17 -0.39 40.48
CA ASP A 813 -13.78 -1.72 40.38
C ASP A 813 -13.92 -2.19 38.94
N SER A 814 -15.17 -2.37 38.45
CA SER A 814 -15.50 -2.78 37.10
C SER A 814 -15.89 -1.62 36.18
N VAL A 815 -15.55 -0.39 36.56
CA VAL A 815 -15.81 0.85 35.79
C VAL A 815 -14.50 1.44 35.32
N SER A 816 -14.37 1.70 34.01
CA SER A 816 -13.25 2.43 33.42
C SER A 816 -13.80 3.60 32.60
N VAL A 817 -13.31 4.79 32.88
CA VAL A 817 -13.63 6.03 32.17
C VAL A 817 -12.36 6.60 31.56
N ILE A 818 -12.32 6.69 30.25
CA ILE A 818 -11.15 7.20 29.52
C ILE A 818 -11.59 8.39 28.68
N LEU A 819 -11.14 9.58 29.03
CA LEU A 819 -11.39 10.79 28.24
C LEU A 819 -10.28 10.98 27.21
N ARG A 820 -10.69 11.27 25.96
CA ARG A 820 -9.82 11.59 24.84
C ARG A 820 -10.40 12.78 24.08
N ASN A 821 -9.83 13.93 24.16
CA ASN A 821 -10.23 15.11 23.41
C ASN A 821 -11.77 15.34 23.36
N ASN A 822 -12.43 14.88 22.29
CA ASN A 822 -13.88 15.03 22.06
C ASN A 822 -14.65 13.70 22.21
N GLU A 823 -14.07 12.70 22.85
CA GLU A 823 -14.72 11.43 23.16
C GLU A 823 -14.42 10.95 24.58
N VAL A 824 -15.37 10.31 25.19
CA VAL A 824 -15.18 9.58 26.44
C VAL A 824 -15.58 8.12 26.24
N ASP A 825 -14.65 7.22 26.52
CA ASP A 825 -14.81 5.79 26.41
C ASP A 825 -15.10 5.22 27.80
N VAL A 826 -16.28 4.67 27.96
CA VAL A 826 -16.79 4.17 29.24
C VAL A 826 -17.00 2.66 29.12
N THR A 827 -16.31 1.91 29.97
CA THR A 827 -16.52 0.48 30.11
C THR A 827 -17.06 0.20 31.52
N ILE A 828 -18.21 -0.47 31.59
CA ILE A 828 -18.88 -0.84 32.84
C ILE A 828 -19.30 -2.31 32.76
N GLY A 829 -18.56 -3.17 33.44
CA GLY A 829 -18.78 -4.61 33.35
C GLY A 829 -18.62 -5.10 31.90
N SER A 830 -19.72 -5.64 31.33
CA SER A 830 -19.76 -6.14 29.94
C SER A 830 -20.27 -5.11 28.91
N VAL A 831 -20.57 -3.88 29.34
CA VAL A 831 -21.04 -2.79 28.46
C VAL A 831 -19.90 -1.81 28.21
N ARG A 832 -19.63 -1.49 26.93
CA ARG A 832 -18.70 -0.45 26.52
C ARG A 832 -19.39 0.53 25.57
N VAL A 833 -19.35 1.81 25.92
CA VAL A 833 -19.94 2.89 25.15
C VAL A 833 -18.92 4.02 24.97
N VAL A 834 -18.79 4.50 23.75
CA VAL A 834 -18.02 5.71 23.46
C VAL A 834 -18.99 6.85 23.24
N PHE A 835 -18.84 7.92 24.00
CA PHE A 835 -19.63 9.13 23.86
C PHE A 835 -18.83 10.16 23.09
N LEU A 836 -19.38 10.59 21.96
CA LEU A 836 -18.75 11.53 21.05
C LEU A 836 -19.33 12.92 21.30
N LEU A 837 -18.48 13.93 21.47
CA LEU A 837 -18.86 15.34 21.52
C LEU A 837 -18.77 15.94 20.12
N HIS A 838 -19.92 16.17 19.48
CA HIS A 838 -20.01 16.83 18.19
C HIS A 838 -20.15 18.34 18.37
N LYS A 839 -19.52 19.09 17.45
CA LYS A 839 -19.62 20.54 17.35
C LYS A 839 -19.92 20.88 15.90
N GLU A 840 -21.15 21.25 15.61
CA GLU A 840 -21.61 21.62 14.28
C GLU A 840 -22.19 23.04 14.34
N ASP A 841 -21.63 23.96 13.58
CA ASP A 841 -22.01 25.38 13.55
C ASP A 841 -22.07 26.02 14.96
N ARG A 842 -23.29 26.16 15.52
CA ARG A 842 -23.57 26.69 16.87
C ARG A 842 -24.04 25.60 17.85
N ASP A 843 -24.21 24.38 17.37
CA ASP A 843 -24.76 23.28 18.18
C ASP A 843 -23.62 22.42 18.74
N VAL A 844 -23.70 22.16 20.04
CA VAL A 844 -22.81 21.21 20.72
C VAL A 844 -23.69 20.14 21.37
N PHE A 845 -23.45 18.89 21.02
CA PHE A 845 -24.25 17.76 21.50
C PHE A 845 -23.42 16.49 21.65
N LEU A 846 -23.95 15.55 22.41
CA LEU A 846 -23.37 14.23 22.64
C LEU A 846 -24.04 13.18 21.78
N TRP A 847 -23.27 12.16 21.37
CA TRP A 847 -23.82 10.96 20.76
C TRP A 847 -23.20 9.69 21.35
N PRO A 848 -24.02 8.73 21.85
CA PRO A 848 -23.54 7.47 22.40
C PRO A 848 -23.36 6.45 21.27
N ALA A 849 -22.19 5.84 21.20
CA ALA A 849 -21.86 4.76 20.27
C ALA A 849 -21.56 3.48 21.07
N ILE A 850 -22.48 2.52 21.03
CA ILE A 850 -22.28 1.21 21.69
C ILE A 850 -21.16 0.48 20.96
N ARG A 851 -20.12 0.08 21.70
CA ARG A 851 -19.00 -0.72 21.18
C ARG A 851 -19.05 -2.17 21.63
N GLN A 852 -19.64 -2.42 22.79
CA GLN A 852 -19.84 -3.76 23.33
C GLN A 852 -21.08 -3.80 24.20
N GLN A 853 -21.83 -4.88 24.08
CA GLN A 853 -22.98 -5.18 24.96
C GLN A 853 -23.04 -6.67 25.27
N PRO A 854 -23.68 -7.09 26.37
CA PRO A 854 -23.84 -8.50 26.71
C PRO A 854 -24.53 -9.29 25.60
N LYS A 855 -24.01 -10.46 25.27
CA LYS A 855 -24.60 -11.36 24.26
C LYS A 855 -25.88 -12.07 24.76
N HIS A 856 -26.07 -12.19 26.08
CA HIS A 856 -27.19 -12.83 26.72
C HIS A 856 -27.72 -11.92 27.84
N GLY A 857 -28.98 -11.50 27.73
CA GLY A 857 -29.64 -10.63 28.69
C GLY A 857 -30.89 -9.98 28.10
N SER A 858 -31.81 -9.55 28.94
CA SER A 858 -33.00 -8.75 28.54
C SER A 858 -32.65 -7.27 28.50
N LEU A 859 -31.81 -6.85 27.53
CA LEU A 859 -31.48 -5.46 27.34
C LEU A 859 -32.71 -4.65 26.97
N GLN A 860 -32.87 -3.47 27.56
CA GLN A 860 -33.96 -2.52 27.33
C GLN A 860 -33.39 -1.17 26.85
N GLY A 861 -34.18 -0.41 26.12
CA GLY A 861 -33.82 0.93 25.67
C GLY A 861 -33.70 1.04 24.15
N ILE A 862 -33.59 2.28 23.66
CA ILE A 862 -33.56 2.55 22.22
C ILE A 862 -32.28 2.06 21.52
N LEU A 863 -31.18 1.87 22.27
CA LEU A 863 -29.90 1.36 21.77
C LEU A 863 -29.70 -0.13 22.10
N ALA A 864 -30.69 -0.80 22.68
CA ALA A 864 -30.63 -2.22 23.01
C ALA A 864 -30.57 -3.11 21.76
N LYS A 865 -31.22 -2.66 20.67
CA LYS A 865 -31.15 -3.30 19.35
C LYS A 865 -30.11 -2.61 18.49
N THR A 866 -28.99 -3.26 18.22
CA THR A 866 -27.94 -2.75 17.33
C THR A 866 -28.11 -3.22 15.89
N ASP A 867 -28.92 -4.28 15.68
CA ASP A 867 -29.21 -4.88 14.38
C ASP A 867 -30.70 -5.23 14.27
N VAL A 868 -31.32 -4.92 13.13
CA VAL A 868 -32.70 -5.27 12.82
C VAL A 868 -32.78 -5.97 11.48
N GLN A 869 -33.33 -7.17 11.50
CA GLN A 869 -33.61 -7.92 10.28
C GLN A 869 -34.96 -7.50 9.70
N TYR A 870 -34.96 -7.07 8.45
CA TYR A 870 -36.17 -6.71 7.72
C TYR A 870 -36.13 -7.24 6.28
N GLU A 871 -37.32 -7.42 5.70
CA GLU A 871 -37.54 -7.80 4.32
C GLU A 871 -38.11 -6.62 3.55
N LYS A 872 -37.51 -6.24 2.41
CA LYS A 872 -38.04 -5.22 1.52
C LYS A 872 -39.11 -5.85 0.63
N LEU A 873 -40.33 -5.33 0.69
CA LEU A 873 -41.47 -5.72 -0.13
C LEU A 873 -41.56 -4.82 -1.39
N LEU A 874 -42.43 -5.22 -2.33
CA LEU A 874 -42.72 -4.43 -3.53
C LEU A 874 -43.27 -3.03 -3.18
N GLY A 875 -42.69 -2.02 -3.80
CA GLY A 875 -43.00 -0.63 -3.50
C GLY A 875 -42.25 -0.09 -2.27
N SER A 876 -42.82 0.92 -1.59
CA SER A 876 -42.23 1.56 -0.41
C SER A 876 -42.68 0.86 0.87
N ARG A 877 -42.60 -0.45 0.98
CA ARG A 877 -43.00 -1.23 2.16
C ARG A 877 -41.88 -2.14 2.63
N ILE A 878 -41.78 -2.28 3.95
CA ILE A 878 -40.84 -3.19 4.60
C ILE A 878 -41.59 -4.04 5.65
N LYS A 879 -41.04 -5.23 5.94
CA LYS A 879 -41.60 -6.19 6.85
C LYS A 879 -40.58 -6.53 7.93
N ILE A 880 -40.99 -6.41 9.20
CA ILE A 880 -40.21 -6.83 10.38
C ILE A 880 -41.11 -7.74 11.21
N ASN A 881 -40.64 -8.91 11.62
CA ASN A 881 -41.35 -9.86 12.46
C ASN A 881 -42.82 -10.08 12.01
N ASN A 882 -43.08 -10.28 10.73
CA ASN A 882 -44.40 -10.45 10.13
C ASN A 882 -45.35 -9.22 10.17
N GLN A 883 -44.86 -8.05 10.61
CA GLN A 883 -45.58 -6.78 10.50
C GLN A 883 -45.09 -6.03 9.28
N GLU A 884 -46.00 -5.48 8.51
CA GLU A 884 -45.68 -4.67 7.33
C GLU A 884 -45.93 -3.19 7.61
N GLU A 885 -45.00 -2.35 7.17
CA GLU A 885 -45.05 -0.90 7.35
C GLU A 885 -44.66 -0.20 6.06
N SER A 886 -45.24 0.98 5.82
CA SER A 886 -44.75 1.87 4.77
C SER A 886 -43.46 2.54 5.20
N ALA A 887 -42.46 2.51 4.31
CA ALA A 887 -41.16 3.14 4.53
C ALA A 887 -40.90 4.18 3.43
N SER A 888 -40.31 5.28 3.75
CA SER A 888 -39.82 6.25 2.78
C SER A 888 -38.31 6.29 2.78
N LEU A 889 -37.72 6.42 1.58
CA LEU A 889 -36.29 6.64 1.47
C LEU A 889 -35.95 8.04 2.03
N SER A 890 -34.97 8.11 2.90
CA SER A 890 -34.55 9.33 3.59
C SER A 890 -33.05 9.27 3.90
N THR A 891 -32.52 10.31 4.51
CA THR A 891 -31.14 10.39 4.97
C THR A 891 -31.07 10.65 6.46
N ALA A 892 -30.06 10.10 7.12
CA ALA A 892 -29.71 10.36 8.50
C ALA A 892 -28.21 10.55 8.65
N THR A 893 -27.78 11.38 9.58
CA THR A 893 -26.36 11.54 9.89
C THR A 893 -25.96 10.48 10.92
N ASP A 894 -24.89 9.72 10.64
CA ASP A 894 -24.38 8.72 11.58
C ASP A 894 -23.40 9.37 12.58
N TYR A 895 -23.95 9.91 13.63
CA TYR A 895 -23.19 10.53 14.71
C TYR A 895 -22.45 9.54 15.63
N ARG A 896 -22.55 8.22 15.37
CA ARG A 896 -21.70 7.21 16.03
C ARG A 896 -20.24 7.25 15.56
N LEU A 897 -19.96 8.05 14.54
CA LEU A 897 -18.64 8.30 13.96
C LEU A 897 -18.28 9.79 14.07
N HIS A 898 -17.03 10.10 14.29
CA HIS A 898 -16.56 11.51 14.33
C HIS A 898 -16.75 12.27 13.02
N SER A 899 -16.67 11.57 11.89
CA SER A 899 -16.89 12.14 10.56
C SER A 899 -18.35 12.49 10.27
N ALA A 900 -19.27 11.97 11.09
CA ALA A 900 -20.70 12.18 10.97
C ALA A 900 -21.24 12.07 9.51
N PRO A 901 -21.00 10.93 8.81
CA PRO A 901 -21.40 10.79 7.42
C PRO A 901 -22.93 10.78 7.27
N SER A 902 -23.43 11.34 6.17
CA SER A 902 -24.84 11.20 5.79
C SER A 902 -25.07 9.81 5.18
N VAL A 903 -26.05 9.07 5.71
CA VAL A 903 -26.36 7.70 5.34
C VAL A 903 -27.81 7.64 4.84
N GLU A 904 -28.04 7.02 3.67
CA GLU A 904 -29.38 6.70 3.22
C GLU A 904 -30.01 5.60 4.07
N CYS A 905 -31.25 5.80 4.46
CA CYS A 905 -31.98 4.87 5.31
C CYS A 905 -33.47 4.76 4.93
N TRP A 906 -34.11 3.68 5.32
CA TRP A 906 -35.56 3.56 5.26
C TRP A 906 -36.18 4.18 6.51
N LEU A 907 -36.84 5.33 6.34
CA LEU A 907 -37.55 6.00 7.41
C LEU A 907 -38.88 5.29 7.71
N VAL A 908 -39.00 4.86 8.94
CA VAL A 908 -40.19 4.15 9.48
C VAL A 908 -40.64 4.78 10.77
N ARG A 909 -41.84 4.43 11.24
CA ARG A 909 -42.30 4.88 12.55
C ARG A 909 -41.47 4.21 13.67
N LEU A 910 -41.29 4.95 14.77
CA LEU A 910 -40.54 4.49 15.94
C LEU A 910 -41.05 3.14 16.46
N GLN A 911 -42.39 3.02 16.60
CA GLN A 911 -43.01 1.79 17.09
C GLN A 911 -42.68 0.57 16.27
N PHE A 912 -42.55 0.75 14.96
CA PHE A 912 -42.16 -0.32 14.04
C PHE A 912 -40.68 -0.67 14.14
N ALA A 913 -39.81 0.32 14.24
CA ALA A 913 -38.36 0.11 14.36
C ALA A 913 -37.98 -0.54 15.69
N LEU A 914 -38.51 -0.04 16.79
CA LEU A 914 -38.16 -0.47 18.15
C LEU A 914 -39.08 -1.55 18.70
N GLN A 915 -40.24 -1.82 18.07
CA GLN A 915 -41.24 -2.79 18.53
C GLN A 915 -41.81 -2.38 19.90
N GLY A 916 -42.04 -1.07 20.13
CA GLY A 916 -42.57 -0.47 21.35
C GLY A 916 -42.97 0.97 21.15
N GLU A 917 -43.79 1.53 22.04
CA GLU A 917 -44.24 2.91 22.03
C GLU A 917 -43.16 3.85 22.62
N LEU A 918 -43.16 5.10 22.27
CA LEU A 918 -42.23 6.10 22.83
C LEU A 918 -42.28 6.19 24.35
N SER A 919 -43.50 6.00 24.93
CA SER A 919 -43.73 5.94 26.36
C SER A 919 -42.93 4.86 27.09
N ASP A 920 -42.62 3.71 26.42
CA ASP A 920 -41.89 2.62 27.00
C ASP A 920 -40.40 2.97 27.20
N PHE A 921 -39.94 3.93 26.46
CA PHE A 921 -38.56 4.40 26.49
C PHE A 921 -38.38 5.74 27.20
N THR A 922 -39.48 6.43 27.57
CA THR A 922 -39.41 7.71 28.27
C THR A 922 -39.16 7.52 29.76
N VAL A 923 -38.27 8.34 30.34
CA VAL A 923 -37.93 8.30 31.76
C VAL A 923 -38.20 9.66 32.42
N SER A 924 -38.55 9.66 33.70
CA SER A 924 -38.80 10.89 34.45
C SER A 924 -37.52 11.59 34.93
N GLN A 925 -36.43 10.79 35.15
CA GLN A 925 -35.15 11.26 35.65
C GLN A 925 -34.02 10.69 34.75
N LEU A 926 -32.83 11.39 34.73
CA LEU A 926 -31.63 10.87 34.09
C LEU A 926 -30.91 9.93 35.00
#